data_e96bd8df82339f58aa927d4fff58de1e
#
_entry.id   e96bd8df82339f58aa927d4fff58de1e
#
_cell.length_a   1.000
_cell.length_b   1.000
_cell.length_c   1.000
_cell.angle_alpha   90.00
_cell.angle_beta   90.00
_cell.angle_gamma   90.00
#
_symmetry.space_group_name_H-M   'P 1'
#
loop_
_entity.id
_entity.type
_entity.pdbx_description
1 polymer ?
#
loop_
_entity_poly.entity_id
_entity_poly.type
_entity_poly.pdbx_seq_one_letter_code
_entity_poly.pdbx_strand_id
1 'polypeptide(L)'
;MVKENKISLLFVLLPFLDLFTALFTRNTNFVISPGIIFKSLLLLYFVVYILKSKSKFKKVLICYLIFILLYLFMYFIIKNDLLDLNYLLTELTFLFKLIYFPICFMGLLCFFDDNYIKENTITGIFKYSLVIYVLLLIIPTIFGISYTTYPMHLKGYIGLFYAGNEIANIMVILFPFAYLFINKSKYSFLIIFPIILVMMMIGTKVATFGCLIITILSLIFSVIKNKFRINKVVIKCFSIFVFALFISINSYAVYNYNYIKNNVYNDESKEIIIDDNNKAKVEEIQGYLNIFYDKNKLTKIIRPLVSGRDMLLANTISIYNDLDNDSNIWFGIGFSNTERVNNTNVARLVEIDICDLYFHFGIIGLLISLFPFIIVGYLFIVNFSKIKFNSIYLLFILFLVIGVSTFSGHILLAPAVSIYLVLLLLLFLCEFDCYGRKINKNKKISILALHLGYGGVEKSIIDQANMLSEFYDVEVMSLYKLYDYIPYKVNDKVKIKYLSNLKPNRNEFKDAVNRKNIKDIINEGFKAIKILYLKRKMVSDYIYNCDSNVVISSRIDFTKLLNRYGNNLAVKVAEEHVYHNNSKKYFKLLKKSMKNINYLIPASKYLYDDYEKLFKNENVIVKYIPQIVGDISLNKSKCNNYNIVSVGRLSKEKGYDDLIKVFDLVHKKNKKIKLTIVGDGDEKENLENLVSQYKLNKYIKFTGFLTQDKLKDVYINSSLYVMTSLEESFGLVLLEAMSYGIPCIAFDSALGAKEIIDDKSGILIKNRNLEEMADTICNYFDGKYKFNISDKIQNYSYDKVKIVWKKFIDDILE
;
A
#
# COMPACT_ATOMS: atom_id res chain seq x y z
N MET A 1 -7.19 -0.54 -8.36
CA MET A 1 -7.81 -0.03 -9.60
C MET A 1 -8.46 1.35 -9.47
N VAL A 2 -9.51 1.58 -8.68
CA VAL A 2 -10.17 2.91 -8.65
C VAL A 2 -9.24 4.07 -8.24
N LYS A 3 -8.39 3.90 -7.24
CA LYS A 3 -7.42 4.95 -6.83
C LYS A 3 -6.28 5.13 -7.83
N GLU A 4 -5.84 4.06 -8.45
CA GLU A 4 -4.80 4.04 -9.47
C GLU A 4 -5.26 4.80 -10.72
N ASN A 5 -6.48 4.57 -11.18
CA ASN A 5 -7.08 5.28 -12.30
C ASN A 5 -7.27 6.78 -12.02
N LYS A 6 -7.65 7.15 -10.79
CA LYS A 6 -7.82 8.58 -10.42
C LYS A 6 -6.50 9.34 -10.44
N ILE A 7 -5.42 8.75 -9.92
CA ILE A 7 -4.12 9.43 -9.90
C ILE A 7 -3.50 9.49 -11.30
N SER A 8 -3.65 8.43 -12.10
CA SER A 8 -3.18 8.45 -13.49
C SER A 8 -3.90 9.51 -14.32
N LEU A 9 -5.20 9.66 -14.15
CA LEU A 9 -5.99 10.72 -14.81
C LEU A 9 -5.50 12.11 -14.41
N LEU A 10 -5.22 12.33 -13.12
CA LEU A 10 -4.69 13.60 -12.62
C LEU A 10 -3.39 13.99 -13.35
N PHE A 11 -2.44 13.06 -13.47
CA PHE A 11 -1.16 13.34 -14.12
C PHE A 11 -1.28 13.48 -15.64
N VAL A 12 -2.18 12.77 -16.28
CA VAL A 12 -2.46 12.91 -17.72
C VAL A 12 -3.09 14.26 -18.05
N LEU A 13 -3.78 14.89 -17.09
CA LEU A 13 -4.39 16.21 -17.28
C LEU A 13 -3.44 17.40 -17.03
N LEU A 14 -2.23 17.17 -16.47
CA LEU A 14 -1.26 18.24 -16.21
C LEU A 14 -0.93 19.10 -17.43
N PRO A 15 -0.77 18.58 -18.66
CA PRO A 15 -0.51 19.40 -19.84
C PRO A 15 -1.57 20.47 -20.08
N PHE A 16 -2.84 20.16 -19.81
CA PHE A 16 -3.94 21.13 -19.95
C PHE A 16 -3.88 22.21 -18.87
N LEU A 17 -3.48 21.84 -17.65
CA LEU A 17 -3.27 22.80 -16.57
C LEU A 17 -2.11 23.75 -16.87
N ASP A 18 -1.00 23.23 -17.41
CA ASP A 18 0.14 24.04 -17.80
C ASP A 18 -0.23 24.99 -18.95
N LEU A 19 -1.02 24.52 -19.92
CA LEU A 19 -1.58 25.35 -21.00
C LEU A 19 -2.48 26.46 -20.45
N PHE A 20 -3.43 26.10 -19.58
CA PHE A 20 -4.34 27.06 -18.97
C PHE A 20 -3.58 28.13 -18.16
N THR A 21 -2.56 27.68 -17.41
CA THR A 21 -1.67 28.58 -16.67
C THR A 21 -0.94 29.54 -17.60
N ALA A 22 -0.41 29.04 -18.73
CA ALA A 22 0.28 29.88 -19.71
C ALA A 22 -0.63 30.95 -20.31
N LEU A 23 -1.84 30.58 -20.70
CA LEU A 23 -2.85 31.52 -21.23
C LEU A 23 -3.27 32.55 -20.18
N PHE A 24 -3.47 32.12 -18.94
CA PHE A 24 -3.82 33.02 -17.84
C PHE A 24 -2.72 34.04 -17.57
N THR A 25 -1.46 33.58 -17.44
CA THR A 25 -0.30 34.45 -17.16
C THR A 25 -0.05 35.47 -18.28
N ARG A 26 -0.37 35.15 -19.55
CA ARG A 26 -0.24 36.08 -20.68
C ARG A 26 -1.32 37.14 -20.72
N ASN A 27 -2.55 36.80 -20.28
CA ASN A 27 -3.71 37.67 -20.42
C ASN A 27 -4.06 38.44 -19.14
N THR A 28 -3.34 38.17 -18.03
CA THR A 28 -3.59 38.82 -16.76
C THR A 28 -2.29 39.25 -16.08
N ASN A 29 -2.34 40.33 -15.30
CA ASN A 29 -1.21 40.80 -14.49
C ASN A 29 -1.24 40.19 -13.06
N PHE A 30 -2.01 39.14 -12.84
CA PHE A 30 -2.04 38.49 -11.53
C PHE A 30 -0.75 37.72 -11.26
N VAL A 31 -0.15 37.96 -10.12
CA VAL A 31 1.10 37.34 -9.66
C VAL A 31 0.92 35.85 -9.40
N ILE A 32 -0.26 35.41 -8.91
CA ILE A 32 -0.55 34.01 -8.58
C ILE A 32 -1.34 33.37 -9.71
N SER A 33 -0.70 32.46 -10.43
CA SER A 33 -1.32 31.71 -11.53
C SER A 33 -2.13 30.51 -11.03
N PRO A 34 -3.14 30.01 -11.79
CA PRO A 34 -3.89 28.80 -11.49
C PRO A 34 -3.02 27.57 -11.29
N GLY A 35 -1.90 27.48 -12.03
CA GLY A 35 -0.94 26.41 -11.89
C GLY A 35 -0.23 26.40 -10.54
N ILE A 36 0.12 27.56 -10.00
CA ILE A 36 0.71 27.69 -8.67
C ILE A 36 -0.30 27.23 -7.60
N ILE A 37 -1.56 27.68 -7.68
CA ILE A 37 -2.62 27.28 -6.75
C ILE A 37 -2.78 25.76 -6.74
N PHE A 38 -2.94 25.13 -7.92
CA PHE A 38 -3.11 23.69 -8.02
C PHE A 38 -1.90 22.92 -7.48
N LYS A 39 -0.68 23.34 -7.83
CA LYS A 39 0.56 22.70 -7.38
C LYS A 39 0.76 22.86 -5.87
N SER A 40 0.33 23.97 -5.27
CA SER A 40 0.34 24.18 -3.81
C SER A 40 -0.66 23.26 -3.10
N LEU A 41 -1.87 23.09 -3.64
CA LEU A 41 -2.85 22.13 -3.12
C LEU A 41 -2.35 20.68 -3.23
N LEU A 42 -1.67 20.35 -4.32
CA LEU A 42 -1.07 19.04 -4.53
C LEU A 42 0.06 18.77 -3.51
N LEU A 43 0.90 19.76 -3.26
CA LEU A 43 1.96 19.69 -2.24
C LEU A 43 1.36 19.47 -0.85
N LEU A 44 0.35 20.24 -0.47
CA LEU A 44 -0.38 20.07 0.80
C LEU A 44 -1.00 18.68 0.92
N TYR A 45 -1.61 18.19 -0.16
CA TYR A 45 -2.14 16.83 -0.22
C TYR A 45 -1.05 15.79 0.08
N PHE A 46 0.14 15.91 -0.51
CA PHE A 46 1.23 14.97 -0.28
C PHE A 46 1.79 15.05 1.13
N VAL A 47 1.92 16.22 1.74
CA VAL A 47 2.30 16.36 3.15
C VAL A 47 1.31 15.62 4.06
N VAL A 48 0.00 15.86 3.89
CA VAL A 48 -1.05 15.16 4.64
C VAL A 48 -1.02 13.65 4.37
N TYR A 49 -0.73 13.25 3.12
CA TYR A 49 -0.65 11.85 2.76
C TYR A 49 0.51 11.15 3.47
N ILE A 50 1.72 11.74 3.49
CA ILE A 50 2.89 11.21 4.18
C ILE A 50 2.57 10.97 5.67
N LEU A 51 1.93 11.92 6.34
CA LEU A 51 1.56 11.80 7.75
C LEU A 51 0.58 10.64 8.00
N LYS A 52 -0.34 10.36 7.06
CA LYS A 52 -1.35 9.29 7.14
C LYS A 52 -0.89 7.96 6.54
N SER A 53 0.20 7.94 5.77
CA SER A 53 0.71 6.77 5.05
C SER A 53 1.11 5.64 6.00
N LYS A 54 1.10 4.43 5.46
CA LYS A 54 1.57 3.19 6.10
C LYS A 54 2.88 2.68 5.49
N SER A 55 3.44 3.43 4.56
CA SER A 55 4.67 3.10 3.86
C SER A 55 5.83 2.82 4.83
N LYS A 56 6.69 1.88 4.43
CA LYS A 56 7.96 1.60 5.14
C LYS A 56 8.88 2.82 5.19
N PHE A 57 8.75 3.73 4.23
CA PHE A 57 9.55 4.95 4.15
C PHE A 57 9.07 6.06 5.11
N LYS A 58 7.85 5.95 5.65
CA LYS A 58 7.20 7.01 6.45
C LYS A 58 8.06 7.64 7.52
N LYS A 59 8.81 6.84 8.30
CA LYS A 59 9.62 7.37 9.42
C LYS A 59 10.72 8.31 8.91
N VAL A 60 11.48 7.87 7.91
CA VAL A 60 12.55 8.67 7.30
C VAL A 60 11.98 9.94 6.69
N LEU A 61 10.82 9.84 6.03
CA LEU A 61 10.19 10.98 5.38
C LEU A 61 9.61 11.99 6.37
N ILE A 62 9.11 11.56 7.52
CA ILE A 62 8.68 12.49 8.59
C ILE A 62 9.88 13.24 9.17
N CYS A 63 11.01 12.55 9.44
CA CYS A 63 12.23 13.20 9.89
C CYS A 63 12.69 14.26 8.89
N TYR A 64 12.60 13.94 7.61
CA TYR A 64 12.97 14.88 6.55
C TYR A 64 11.99 16.06 6.43
N LEU A 65 10.68 15.86 6.58
CA LEU A 65 9.71 16.97 6.65
C LEU A 65 10.02 17.92 7.82
N ILE A 66 10.38 17.36 8.98
CA ILE A 66 10.81 18.15 10.14
C ILE A 66 12.07 18.96 9.79
N PHE A 67 13.04 18.35 9.10
CA PHE A 67 14.25 19.02 8.66
C PHE A 67 13.95 20.19 7.69
N ILE A 68 13.04 20.00 6.72
CA ILE A 68 12.58 21.10 5.86
C ILE A 68 11.95 22.23 6.67
N LEU A 69 11.08 21.91 7.63
CA LEU A 69 10.42 22.93 8.47
C LEU A 69 11.43 23.72 9.30
N LEU A 70 12.41 23.02 9.87
CA LEU A 70 13.50 23.68 10.61
C LEU A 70 14.34 24.58 9.71
N TYR A 71 14.68 24.13 8.49
CA TYR A 71 15.38 24.94 7.50
C TYR A 71 14.59 26.20 7.16
N LEU A 72 13.30 26.06 6.81
CA LEU A 72 12.45 27.21 6.49
C LEU A 72 12.37 28.20 7.66
N PHE A 73 12.20 27.71 8.88
CA PHE A 73 12.19 28.53 10.08
C PHE A 73 13.50 29.32 10.29
N MET A 74 14.64 28.63 10.21
CA MET A 74 15.96 29.25 10.31
C MET A 74 16.25 30.22 9.16
N TYR A 75 15.82 29.87 7.93
CA TYR A 75 15.96 30.72 6.76
C TYR A 75 15.30 32.09 6.95
N PHE A 76 14.05 32.10 7.45
CA PHE A 76 13.35 33.37 7.73
C PHE A 76 13.93 34.18 8.90
N ILE A 77 14.53 33.54 9.91
CA ILE A 77 15.22 34.22 11.00
C ILE A 77 16.50 34.90 10.47
N ILE A 78 17.29 34.17 9.68
CA ILE A 78 18.58 34.65 9.19
C ILE A 78 18.40 35.73 8.10
N LYS A 79 17.35 35.56 7.27
CA LYS A 79 17.05 36.49 6.17
C LYS A 79 15.95 37.50 6.54
N ASN A 80 16.03 38.05 7.75
CA ASN A 80 15.06 38.99 8.28
C ASN A 80 14.81 40.19 7.34
N ASP A 81 15.81 40.65 6.62
CA ASP A 81 15.72 41.76 5.64
C ASP A 81 14.80 41.44 4.43
N LEU A 82 14.58 40.12 4.14
CA LEU A 82 13.73 39.69 3.04
C LEU A 82 12.24 39.60 3.46
N LEU A 83 11.91 39.91 4.71
CA LEU A 83 10.53 39.95 5.20
C LEU A 83 9.81 41.26 4.82
N ASP A 84 10.47 42.21 4.14
CA ASP A 84 9.80 43.32 3.51
C ASP A 84 8.76 42.79 2.52
N LEU A 85 7.54 43.34 2.61
CA LEU A 85 6.36 42.86 1.86
C LEU A 85 6.60 42.83 0.34
N ASN A 86 7.45 43.73 -0.17
CA ASN A 86 7.79 43.81 -1.59
C ASN A 86 8.58 42.57 -2.08
N TYR A 87 9.43 42.01 -1.25
CA TYR A 87 10.31 40.87 -1.59
C TYR A 87 9.79 39.54 -1.07
N LEU A 88 8.94 39.56 -0.05
CA LEU A 88 8.44 38.36 0.62
C LEU A 88 7.71 37.40 -0.37
N LEU A 89 6.91 37.94 -1.27
CA LEU A 89 6.16 37.15 -2.24
C LEU A 89 7.07 36.43 -3.24
N THR A 90 8.13 37.13 -3.68
CA THR A 90 9.16 36.56 -4.55
C THR A 90 9.88 35.42 -3.83
N GLU A 91 10.33 35.66 -2.58
CA GLU A 91 11.04 34.68 -1.78
C GLU A 91 10.19 33.44 -1.48
N LEU A 92 8.94 33.62 -1.08
CA LEU A 92 7.98 32.51 -0.87
C LEU A 92 7.78 31.68 -2.15
N THR A 93 7.74 32.33 -3.31
CA THR A 93 7.57 31.63 -4.59
C THR A 93 8.77 30.74 -4.91
N PHE A 94 10.00 31.19 -4.63
CA PHE A 94 11.19 30.40 -4.86
C PHE A 94 11.40 29.32 -3.78
N LEU A 95 11.08 29.59 -2.52
CA LEU A 95 11.04 28.56 -1.48
C LEU A 95 10.01 27.46 -1.80
N PHE A 96 8.85 27.83 -2.33
CA PHE A 96 7.90 26.84 -2.83
C PHE A 96 8.49 25.95 -3.94
N LYS A 97 9.21 26.55 -4.90
CA LYS A 97 9.89 25.80 -5.98
C LYS A 97 10.95 24.84 -5.42
N LEU A 98 11.73 25.27 -4.40
CA LEU A 98 12.74 24.45 -3.71
C LEU A 98 12.14 23.20 -3.11
N ILE A 99 11.04 23.32 -2.34
CA ILE A 99 10.46 22.21 -1.59
C ILE A 99 9.49 21.35 -2.43
N TYR A 100 9.03 21.83 -3.60
CA TYR A 100 8.03 21.14 -4.41
C TYR A 100 8.52 19.78 -4.90
N PHE A 101 9.68 19.70 -5.53
CA PHE A 101 10.24 18.47 -6.06
C PHE A 101 10.42 17.39 -4.98
N PRO A 102 11.12 17.63 -3.86
CA PRO A 102 11.35 16.61 -2.85
C PRO A 102 10.05 16.18 -2.13
N ILE A 103 9.12 17.08 -1.85
CA ILE A 103 7.86 16.72 -1.20
C ILE A 103 6.97 15.90 -2.13
N CYS A 104 6.89 16.25 -3.43
CA CYS A 104 6.17 15.45 -4.42
C CYS A 104 6.76 14.04 -4.56
N PHE A 105 8.09 13.93 -4.59
CA PHE A 105 8.77 12.62 -4.62
C PHE A 105 8.39 11.78 -3.39
N MET A 106 8.48 12.34 -2.20
CA MET A 106 8.17 11.65 -0.96
C MET A 106 6.69 11.23 -0.88
N GLY A 107 5.79 12.14 -1.24
CA GLY A 107 4.36 11.88 -1.25
C GLY A 107 3.97 10.75 -2.20
N LEU A 108 4.51 10.79 -3.41
CA LEU A 108 4.29 9.77 -4.43
C LEU A 108 4.98 8.45 -4.08
N LEU A 109 6.19 8.48 -3.50
CA LEU A 109 6.87 7.26 -3.04
C LEU A 109 6.03 6.53 -1.98
N CYS A 110 5.48 7.27 -0.99
CA CYS A 110 4.55 6.70 -0.02
C CYS A 110 3.27 6.18 -0.69
N PHE A 111 2.73 6.93 -1.64
CA PHE A 111 1.51 6.54 -2.34
C PHE A 111 1.71 5.27 -3.17
N PHE A 112 2.83 5.14 -3.84
CA PHE A 112 3.16 3.98 -4.67
C PHE A 112 3.46 2.74 -3.82
N ASP A 113 4.15 2.92 -2.68
CA ASP A 113 4.40 1.85 -1.72
C ASP A 113 3.10 1.34 -1.08
N ASP A 114 2.20 2.24 -0.66
CA ASP A 114 0.92 1.89 -0.04
C ASP A 114 -0.08 1.22 -1.00
N ASN A 115 -0.08 1.61 -2.29
CA ASN A 115 -1.08 1.16 -3.27
C ASN A 115 -0.51 0.21 -4.33
N TYR A 116 0.77 -0.09 -4.30
CA TYR A 116 1.48 -0.95 -5.27
C TYR A 116 1.21 -0.54 -6.73
N ILE A 117 1.60 0.68 -7.09
CA ILE A 117 1.44 1.17 -8.46
C ILE A 117 2.39 0.43 -9.39
N LYS A 118 1.85 -0.14 -10.47
CA LYS A 118 2.61 -0.94 -11.44
C LYS A 118 3.36 -0.04 -12.44
N GLU A 119 4.46 -0.56 -12.99
CA GLU A 119 5.22 0.04 -14.09
C GLU A 119 4.33 0.49 -15.25
N ASN A 120 3.37 -0.34 -15.64
CA ASN A 120 2.46 -0.05 -16.75
C ASN A 120 1.61 1.21 -16.53
N THR A 121 1.29 1.56 -15.29
CA THR A 121 0.53 2.78 -14.96
C THR A 121 1.38 4.01 -15.20
N ILE A 122 2.64 4.01 -14.73
CA ILE A 122 3.57 5.13 -14.91
C ILE A 122 3.91 5.32 -16.40
N THR A 123 4.23 4.23 -17.07
CA THR A 123 4.51 4.29 -18.53
C THR A 123 3.29 4.72 -19.33
N GLY A 124 2.08 4.37 -18.88
CA GLY A 124 0.83 4.88 -19.42
C GLY A 124 0.70 6.39 -19.27
N ILE A 125 0.99 6.95 -18.09
CA ILE A 125 0.99 8.40 -17.84
C ILE A 125 1.94 9.09 -18.81
N PHE A 126 3.20 8.64 -18.91
CA PHE A 126 4.18 9.22 -19.82
C PHE A 126 3.72 9.20 -21.28
N LYS A 127 3.15 8.07 -21.74
CA LYS A 127 2.64 7.94 -23.10
C LYS A 127 1.51 8.94 -23.42
N TYR A 128 0.50 9.01 -22.55
CA TYR A 128 -0.65 9.89 -22.78
C TYR A 128 -0.25 11.37 -22.65
N SER A 129 0.56 11.73 -21.66
CA SER A 129 1.08 13.10 -21.51
C SER A 129 1.88 13.51 -22.75
N LEU A 130 2.75 12.64 -23.27
CA LEU A 130 3.53 12.90 -24.47
C LEU A 130 2.63 13.21 -25.69
N VAL A 131 1.61 12.37 -25.92
CA VAL A 131 0.67 12.58 -27.03
C VAL A 131 -0.07 13.92 -26.87
N ILE A 132 -0.51 14.24 -25.66
CA ILE A 132 -1.23 15.49 -25.39
C ILE A 132 -0.32 16.71 -25.65
N TYR A 133 0.93 16.71 -25.12
CA TYR A 133 1.87 17.81 -25.40
C TYR A 133 2.14 17.98 -26.88
N VAL A 134 2.34 16.88 -27.62
CA VAL A 134 2.55 16.94 -29.08
C VAL A 134 1.36 17.57 -29.78
N LEU A 135 0.13 17.19 -29.43
CA LEU A 135 -1.09 17.79 -30.02
C LEU A 135 -1.23 19.26 -29.66
N LEU A 136 -0.98 19.63 -28.39
CA LEU A 136 -1.06 21.03 -27.93
C LEU A 136 0.03 21.93 -28.53
N LEU A 137 1.09 21.37 -29.07
CA LEU A 137 2.15 22.09 -29.78
C LEU A 137 1.88 22.16 -31.28
N ILE A 138 1.49 21.07 -31.91
CA ILE A 138 1.28 21.00 -33.37
C ILE A 138 0.03 21.79 -33.80
N ILE A 139 -1.09 21.58 -33.11
CA ILE A 139 -2.39 22.16 -33.56
C ILE A 139 -2.30 23.69 -33.63
N PRO A 140 -1.87 24.42 -32.57
CA PRO A 140 -1.76 25.87 -32.67
C PRO A 140 -0.76 26.34 -33.74
N THR A 141 0.30 25.57 -33.97
CA THR A 141 1.30 25.92 -35.00
C THR A 141 0.74 25.79 -36.42
N ILE A 142 -0.05 24.72 -36.69
CA ILE A 142 -0.71 24.56 -38.00
C ILE A 142 -1.71 25.70 -38.28
N PHE A 143 -2.45 26.13 -37.25
CA PHE A 143 -3.41 27.23 -37.37
C PHE A 143 -2.77 28.62 -37.27
N GLY A 144 -1.44 28.75 -37.18
CA GLY A 144 -0.75 30.05 -37.15
C GLY A 144 -0.96 30.86 -35.87
N ILE A 145 -1.50 30.25 -34.79
CA ILE A 145 -1.75 30.89 -33.48
C ILE A 145 -0.69 30.56 -32.44
N SER A 146 0.40 29.89 -32.82
CA SER A 146 1.49 29.51 -31.93
C SER A 146 2.37 30.71 -31.57
N TYR A 147 2.77 30.79 -30.31
CA TYR A 147 3.80 31.70 -29.86
C TYR A 147 5.18 31.21 -30.26
N THR A 148 6.12 32.18 -30.41
CA THR A 148 7.52 31.87 -30.73
C THR A 148 8.34 31.66 -29.48
N THR A 149 9.30 30.72 -29.53
CA THR A 149 10.26 30.48 -28.44
C THR A 149 11.18 31.69 -28.26
N TYR A 150 11.58 32.31 -29.38
CA TYR A 150 12.48 33.46 -29.42
C TYR A 150 11.76 34.64 -30.10
N PRO A 151 11.04 35.48 -29.32
CA PRO A 151 10.25 36.59 -29.88
C PRO A 151 11.08 37.59 -30.75
N MET A 152 12.32 37.90 -30.31
CA MET A 152 13.21 38.83 -31.04
C MET A 152 13.57 38.33 -32.44
N HIS A 153 13.61 37.03 -32.66
CA HIS A 153 13.96 36.42 -33.96
C HIS A 153 12.78 35.79 -34.69
N LEU A 154 11.58 35.83 -34.11
CA LEU A 154 10.34 35.20 -34.60
C LEU A 154 10.57 33.71 -34.96
N LYS A 155 11.35 33.00 -34.20
CA LYS A 155 11.72 31.61 -34.49
C LYS A 155 11.53 30.65 -33.29
N GLY A 156 11.34 29.40 -33.63
CA GLY A 156 10.89 28.36 -32.68
C GLY A 156 9.41 28.51 -32.40
N TYR A 157 8.72 27.42 -32.12
CA TYR A 157 7.28 27.42 -31.87
C TYR A 157 6.95 26.61 -30.62
N ILE A 158 6.21 27.20 -29.70
CA ILE A 158 5.85 26.58 -28.39
C ILE A 158 4.33 26.40 -28.22
N GLY A 159 3.57 26.43 -29.31
CA GLY A 159 2.11 26.40 -29.23
C GLY A 159 1.59 27.61 -28.42
N LEU A 160 0.72 27.35 -27.48
CA LEU A 160 0.17 28.37 -26.58
C LEU A 160 0.85 28.39 -25.22
N PHE A 161 1.95 27.64 -25.01
CA PHE A 161 2.69 27.62 -23.76
C PHE A 161 3.53 28.88 -23.52
N TYR A 162 4.02 29.08 -22.29
CA TYR A 162 4.73 30.27 -21.88
C TYR A 162 6.25 30.15 -22.05
N ALA A 163 6.87 29.05 -21.58
CA ALA A 163 8.32 28.90 -21.49
C ALA A 163 8.83 27.75 -22.36
N GLY A 164 9.62 28.08 -23.38
CA GLY A 164 10.18 27.09 -24.32
C GLY A 164 11.15 26.11 -23.68
N ASN A 165 11.95 26.54 -22.70
CA ASN A 165 12.92 25.68 -21.99
C ASN A 165 12.20 24.64 -21.13
N GLU A 166 11.10 25.00 -20.43
CA GLU A 166 10.33 24.04 -19.61
C GLU A 166 9.71 22.97 -20.50
N ILE A 167 9.06 23.35 -21.60
CA ILE A 167 8.45 22.41 -22.56
C ILE A 167 9.52 21.50 -23.18
N ALA A 168 10.69 22.05 -23.53
CA ALA A 168 11.81 21.25 -24.04
C ALA A 168 12.24 20.17 -23.03
N ASN A 169 12.39 20.54 -21.76
CA ASN A 169 12.76 19.63 -20.70
C ASN A 169 11.71 18.53 -20.47
N ILE A 170 10.42 18.91 -20.47
CA ILE A 170 9.32 17.93 -20.39
C ILE A 170 9.41 16.94 -21.56
N MET A 171 9.59 17.42 -22.77
CA MET A 171 9.70 16.57 -23.96
C MET A 171 10.92 15.64 -23.88
N VAL A 172 12.07 16.09 -23.37
CA VAL A 172 13.26 15.25 -23.15
C VAL A 172 12.99 14.14 -22.13
N ILE A 173 12.21 14.41 -21.08
CA ILE A 173 11.82 13.37 -20.08
C ILE A 173 10.82 12.39 -20.66
N LEU A 174 9.87 12.84 -21.46
CA LEU A 174 8.78 12.00 -21.99
C LEU A 174 9.16 11.20 -23.24
N PHE A 175 10.00 11.74 -24.12
CA PHE A 175 10.33 11.16 -25.42
C PHE A 175 10.95 9.76 -25.37
N PRO A 176 11.85 9.41 -24.42
CA PRO A 176 12.41 8.07 -24.31
C PRO A 176 11.34 6.97 -24.23
N PHE A 177 10.18 7.28 -23.68
CA PHE A 177 9.08 6.31 -23.51
C PHE A 177 8.37 5.98 -24.83
N ALA A 178 8.48 6.82 -25.84
CA ALA A 178 8.00 6.51 -27.18
C ALA A 178 8.69 5.26 -27.74
N TYR A 179 9.97 5.05 -27.43
CA TYR A 179 10.73 3.88 -27.88
C TYR A 179 10.31 2.56 -27.24
N LEU A 180 9.81 2.58 -26.02
CA LEU A 180 9.31 1.38 -25.34
C LEU A 180 8.10 0.76 -26.10
N PHE A 181 7.45 1.54 -26.94
CA PHE A 181 6.29 1.11 -27.74
C PHE A 181 6.61 0.72 -29.18
N ILE A 182 7.85 0.93 -29.65
CA ILE A 182 8.24 0.58 -31.05
C ILE A 182 7.97 -0.89 -31.38
N ASN A 183 8.11 -1.77 -30.39
CA ASN A 183 7.94 -3.23 -30.59
C ASN A 183 6.48 -3.68 -30.49
N LYS A 184 5.57 -2.87 -29.96
CA LYS A 184 4.20 -3.29 -29.67
C LYS A 184 3.22 -3.13 -30.84
N SER A 185 3.58 -2.33 -31.88
CA SER A 185 2.70 -2.09 -33.02
C SER A 185 3.49 -1.91 -34.32
N LYS A 186 2.89 -2.36 -35.46
CA LYS A 186 3.43 -2.16 -36.81
C LYS A 186 3.59 -0.67 -37.16
N TYR A 187 2.69 0.18 -36.63
CA TYR A 187 2.62 1.62 -36.91
C TYR A 187 3.22 2.49 -35.83
N SER A 188 3.82 1.92 -34.77
CA SER A 188 4.34 2.70 -33.63
C SER A 188 5.42 3.70 -34.01
N PHE A 189 6.20 3.44 -35.08
CA PHE A 189 7.23 4.35 -35.53
C PHE A 189 6.68 5.64 -36.16
N LEU A 190 5.46 5.59 -36.73
CA LEU A 190 4.82 6.77 -37.31
C LEU A 190 4.46 7.83 -36.25
N ILE A 191 4.26 7.41 -34.99
CA ILE A 191 3.98 8.32 -33.88
C ILE A 191 5.25 9.09 -33.46
N ILE A 192 6.44 8.53 -33.74
CA ILE A 192 7.70 9.13 -33.31
C ILE A 192 8.11 10.30 -34.23
N PHE A 193 7.77 10.25 -35.52
CA PHE A 193 8.11 11.34 -36.43
C PHE A 193 7.49 12.70 -36.01
N PRO A 194 6.18 12.80 -35.70
CA PRO A 194 5.60 14.05 -35.17
C PRO A 194 6.29 14.54 -33.90
N ILE A 195 6.72 13.61 -33.01
CA ILE A 195 7.40 13.99 -31.76
C ILE A 195 8.74 14.63 -32.07
N ILE A 196 9.53 14.05 -33.00
CA ILE A 196 10.82 14.62 -33.46
C ILE A 196 10.61 15.98 -34.09
N LEU A 197 9.61 16.11 -34.98
CA LEU A 197 9.28 17.39 -35.60
C LEU A 197 8.97 18.45 -34.55
N VAL A 198 8.13 18.13 -33.56
CA VAL A 198 7.80 19.06 -32.47
C VAL A 198 9.04 19.47 -31.68
N MET A 199 9.92 18.51 -31.33
CA MET A 199 11.16 18.84 -30.60
C MET A 199 12.07 19.77 -31.40
N MET A 200 12.14 19.61 -32.71
CA MET A 200 12.90 20.51 -33.61
C MET A 200 12.21 21.86 -33.76
N MET A 201 10.87 21.89 -33.82
CA MET A 201 10.05 23.12 -33.92
C MET A 201 10.20 24.00 -32.68
N ILE A 202 10.32 23.44 -31.47
CA ILE A 202 10.58 24.21 -30.24
C ILE A 202 11.84 25.07 -30.40
N GLY A 203 12.84 24.57 -31.12
CA GLY A 203 14.02 25.33 -31.51
C GLY A 203 15.04 25.60 -30.39
N THR A 204 14.84 25.05 -29.18
CA THR A 204 15.82 25.14 -28.10
C THR A 204 16.92 24.11 -28.27
N LYS A 205 18.13 24.43 -27.75
CA LYS A 205 19.26 23.48 -27.77
C LYS A 205 18.92 22.20 -27.00
N VAL A 206 18.22 22.33 -25.90
CA VAL A 206 17.76 21.18 -25.05
C VAL A 206 16.88 20.23 -25.84
N ALA A 207 15.86 20.73 -26.55
CA ALA A 207 14.96 19.90 -27.34
C ALA A 207 15.72 19.21 -28.49
N THR A 208 16.56 19.93 -29.21
CA THR A 208 17.28 19.42 -30.39
C THR A 208 18.35 18.42 -30.00
N PHE A 209 19.28 18.78 -29.11
CA PHE A 209 20.36 17.86 -28.69
C PHE A 209 19.83 16.72 -27.82
N GLY A 210 18.84 16.99 -26.96
CA GLY A 210 18.14 15.94 -26.19
C GLY A 210 17.49 14.91 -27.10
N CYS A 211 16.82 15.33 -28.16
CA CYS A 211 16.24 14.43 -29.17
C CYS A 211 17.31 13.56 -29.83
N LEU A 212 18.43 14.15 -30.28
CA LEU A 212 19.53 13.40 -30.88
C LEU A 212 20.14 12.36 -29.93
N ILE A 213 20.46 12.78 -28.70
CA ILE A 213 21.06 11.88 -27.69
C ILE A 213 20.09 10.72 -27.39
N ILE A 214 18.80 10.98 -27.21
CA ILE A 214 17.80 9.94 -26.93
C ILE A 214 17.70 8.97 -28.11
N THR A 215 17.72 9.46 -29.37
CA THR A 215 17.64 8.57 -30.55
C THR A 215 18.87 7.72 -30.68
N ILE A 216 20.08 8.25 -30.42
CA ILE A 216 21.35 7.50 -30.40
C ILE A 216 21.31 6.45 -29.28
N LEU A 217 20.97 6.83 -28.05
CA LEU A 217 20.88 5.90 -26.92
C LEU A 217 19.90 4.76 -27.22
N SER A 218 18.72 5.08 -27.77
CA SER A 218 17.72 4.09 -28.13
C SER A 218 18.19 3.14 -29.22
N LEU A 219 18.99 3.63 -30.19
CA LEU A 219 19.64 2.79 -31.20
C LEU A 219 20.68 1.86 -30.55
N ILE A 220 21.58 2.39 -29.74
CA ILE A 220 22.60 1.60 -29.02
C ILE A 220 21.92 0.50 -28.18
N PHE A 221 20.95 0.86 -27.36
CA PHE A 221 20.19 -0.11 -26.56
C PHE A 221 19.46 -1.16 -27.38
N SER A 222 18.89 -0.76 -28.53
CA SER A 222 18.25 -1.70 -29.45
C SER A 222 19.26 -2.72 -30.02
N VAL A 223 20.44 -2.28 -30.42
CA VAL A 223 21.53 -3.14 -30.95
C VAL A 223 21.99 -4.13 -29.88
N ILE A 224 22.30 -3.64 -28.67
CA ILE A 224 22.76 -4.49 -27.56
C ILE A 224 21.67 -5.52 -27.16
N LYS A 225 20.41 -5.08 -27.00
CA LYS A 225 19.28 -5.95 -26.64
C LYS A 225 19.07 -7.09 -27.63
N ASN A 226 19.34 -6.83 -28.92
CA ASN A 226 19.22 -7.83 -29.97
C ASN A 226 20.54 -8.59 -30.25
N LYS A 227 21.50 -8.53 -29.31
CA LYS A 227 22.80 -9.25 -29.40
C LYS A 227 23.53 -8.96 -30.71
N PHE A 228 23.57 -7.66 -31.09
CA PHE A 228 24.19 -7.17 -32.34
C PHE A 228 23.59 -7.74 -33.65
N ARG A 229 22.40 -8.35 -33.59
CA ARG A 229 21.72 -8.84 -34.80
C ARG A 229 20.84 -7.71 -35.37
N ILE A 230 20.98 -7.45 -36.66
CA ILE A 230 20.15 -6.49 -37.40
C ILE A 230 18.76 -7.12 -37.58
N ASN A 231 17.79 -6.57 -36.89
CA ASN A 231 16.38 -6.95 -37.00
C ASN A 231 15.50 -5.72 -37.32
N LYS A 232 14.20 -5.96 -37.56
CA LYS A 232 13.23 -4.89 -37.88
C LYS A 232 13.21 -3.76 -36.85
N VAL A 233 13.55 -4.02 -35.56
CA VAL A 233 13.56 -3.02 -34.48
C VAL A 233 14.79 -2.13 -34.61
N VAL A 234 15.97 -2.73 -34.80
CA VAL A 234 17.23 -2.00 -35.01
C VAL A 234 17.13 -1.10 -36.25
N ILE A 235 16.57 -1.63 -37.38
CA ILE A 235 16.36 -0.85 -38.59
C ILE A 235 15.43 0.34 -38.33
N LYS A 236 14.33 0.13 -37.58
CA LYS A 236 13.43 1.25 -37.19
C LYS A 236 14.14 2.32 -36.36
N CYS A 237 14.91 1.90 -35.35
CA CYS A 237 15.66 2.84 -34.51
C CYS A 237 16.71 3.61 -35.32
N PHE A 238 17.39 2.93 -36.25
CA PHE A 238 18.34 3.56 -37.15
C PHE A 238 17.67 4.59 -38.08
N SER A 239 16.53 4.23 -38.72
CA SER A 239 15.76 5.16 -39.56
C SER A 239 15.28 6.39 -38.80
N ILE A 240 14.84 6.21 -37.54
CA ILE A 240 14.43 7.32 -36.65
C ILE A 240 15.62 8.22 -36.34
N PHE A 241 16.80 7.64 -36.03
CA PHE A 241 18.01 8.42 -35.77
C PHE A 241 18.45 9.22 -37.01
N VAL A 242 18.47 8.61 -38.18
CA VAL A 242 18.83 9.30 -39.44
C VAL A 242 17.85 10.44 -39.73
N PHE A 243 16.57 10.22 -39.53
CA PHE A 243 15.54 11.27 -39.67
C PHE A 243 15.75 12.42 -38.68
N ALA A 244 15.99 12.11 -37.40
CA ALA A 244 16.28 13.12 -36.39
C ALA A 244 17.53 13.94 -36.74
N LEU A 245 18.60 13.25 -37.20
CA LEU A 245 19.85 13.89 -37.62
C LEU A 245 19.62 14.84 -38.82
N PHE A 246 18.91 14.35 -39.86
CA PHE A 246 18.62 15.14 -41.05
C PHE A 246 17.84 16.42 -40.72
N ILE A 247 16.81 16.34 -39.90
CA ILE A 247 16.01 17.52 -39.52
C ILE A 247 16.80 18.42 -38.56
N SER A 248 17.64 17.90 -37.68
CA SER A 248 18.38 18.68 -36.73
C SER A 248 19.38 19.65 -37.38
N ILE A 249 19.99 19.26 -38.51
CA ILE A 249 20.95 20.09 -39.25
C ILE A 249 20.30 21.43 -39.67
N ASN A 250 19.00 21.40 -40.00
CA ASN A 250 18.25 22.57 -40.46
C ASN A 250 17.45 23.24 -39.31
N SER A 251 17.66 22.79 -38.04
CA SER A 251 16.94 23.36 -36.92
C SER A 251 17.49 24.74 -36.52
N TYR A 252 16.58 25.54 -35.96
CA TYR A 252 16.98 26.89 -35.47
C TYR A 252 18.03 26.77 -34.34
N ALA A 253 17.99 25.71 -33.54
CA ALA A 253 18.99 25.49 -32.47
C ALA A 253 20.42 25.36 -33.02
N VAL A 254 20.59 24.65 -34.16
CA VAL A 254 21.90 24.52 -34.83
C VAL A 254 22.30 25.84 -35.50
N TYR A 255 21.38 26.53 -36.16
CA TYR A 255 21.62 27.86 -36.69
C TYR A 255 22.07 28.82 -35.59
N ASN A 256 21.37 28.91 -34.48
CA ASN A 256 21.68 29.79 -33.37
C ASN A 256 23.02 29.41 -32.71
N TYR A 257 23.31 28.09 -32.55
CA TYR A 257 24.62 27.65 -32.07
C TYR A 257 25.76 28.16 -32.97
N ASN A 258 25.64 28.01 -34.30
CA ASN A 258 26.64 28.47 -35.25
C ASN A 258 26.74 29.99 -35.29
N TYR A 259 25.63 30.70 -35.20
CA TYR A 259 25.60 32.16 -35.14
C TYR A 259 26.34 32.68 -33.91
N ILE A 260 26.08 32.18 -32.74
CA ILE A 260 26.75 32.56 -31.49
C ILE A 260 28.25 32.23 -31.62
N LYS A 261 28.60 31.04 -32.10
CA LYS A 261 29.96 30.59 -32.27
C LYS A 261 30.77 31.51 -33.21
N ASN A 262 30.18 31.95 -34.29
CA ASN A 262 30.87 32.71 -35.34
C ASN A 262 30.86 34.21 -35.09
N ASN A 263 29.82 34.80 -34.52
CA ASN A 263 29.63 36.21 -34.42
C ASN A 263 29.81 36.81 -33.02
N VAL A 264 29.52 36.06 -31.97
CA VAL A 264 29.63 36.57 -30.58
C VAL A 264 31.00 36.32 -29.99
N TYR A 265 31.72 35.32 -30.46
CA TYR A 265 33.01 34.91 -29.88
C TYR A 265 34.24 35.17 -30.75
N ASN A 266 34.01 35.62 -32.01
CA ASN A 266 35.15 36.03 -32.85
C ASN A 266 35.37 37.55 -32.85
N ASP A 267 34.44 38.37 -32.34
CA ASP A 267 34.63 39.83 -32.21
C ASP A 267 35.25 40.14 -30.83
N GLU A 268 36.56 39.99 -30.72
CA GLU A 268 37.35 40.49 -29.58
C GLU A 268 37.33 42.05 -29.50
N SER A 269 36.62 42.75 -30.43
CA SER A 269 36.69 44.19 -30.59
C SER A 269 35.43 44.99 -30.29
N LYS A 270 34.31 44.34 -29.90
CA LYS A 270 33.14 45.10 -29.41
C LYS A 270 33.31 45.36 -27.92
N GLU A 271 34.00 46.47 -27.61
CA GLU A 271 33.87 47.12 -26.31
C GLU A 271 32.36 47.32 -26.00
N ILE A 272 31.93 46.68 -24.95
CA ILE A 272 30.62 46.99 -24.34
C ILE A 272 30.76 48.43 -23.88
N ILE A 273 30.01 49.35 -24.42
CA ILE A 273 29.93 50.74 -23.95
C ILE A 273 29.42 50.66 -22.52
N ILE A 274 30.37 50.83 -21.59
CA ILE A 274 30.11 50.75 -20.16
C ILE A 274 30.18 52.17 -19.62
N ASP A 275 29.12 52.55 -18.93
CA ASP A 275 29.05 53.78 -18.14
C ASP A 275 30.20 53.80 -17.13
N ASP A 276 30.99 54.89 -17.04
CA ASP A 276 32.22 54.99 -16.26
C ASP A 276 32.04 54.62 -14.77
N ASN A 277 30.82 54.72 -14.25
CA ASN A 277 30.47 54.34 -12.87
C ASN A 277 30.44 52.83 -12.59
N ASN A 278 30.44 51.98 -13.63
CA ASN A 278 30.37 50.53 -13.51
C ASN A 278 31.66 49.79 -13.94
N LYS A 279 32.69 50.54 -14.30
CA LYS A 279 33.90 49.98 -14.89
C LYS A 279 34.65 48.97 -13.96
N ALA A 280 34.77 49.29 -12.67
CA ALA A 280 35.39 48.40 -11.67
C ALA A 280 34.62 47.10 -11.48
N LYS A 281 33.29 47.16 -11.49
CA LYS A 281 32.41 46.00 -11.35
C LYS A 281 32.45 45.08 -12.57
N VAL A 282 32.65 45.65 -13.75
CA VAL A 282 32.80 44.91 -15.01
C VAL A 282 34.18 44.25 -15.12
N GLU A 283 35.25 44.92 -14.64
CA GLU A 283 36.61 44.30 -14.55
C GLU A 283 36.61 43.14 -13.57
N GLU A 284 35.90 43.25 -12.46
CA GLU A 284 35.71 42.16 -11.49
C GLU A 284 34.90 40.98 -12.09
N ILE A 285 33.78 41.23 -12.76
CA ILE A 285 32.99 40.22 -13.48
C ILE A 285 33.85 39.58 -14.60
N GLN A 286 34.66 40.36 -15.33
CA GLN A 286 35.61 39.83 -16.31
C GLN A 286 36.70 38.97 -15.65
N GLY A 287 37.16 39.33 -14.45
CA GLY A 287 38.08 38.52 -13.64
C GLY A 287 37.49 37.14 -13.32
N TYR A 288 36.26 37.08 -12.83
CA TYR A 288 35.53 35.80 -12.58
C TYR A 288 35.25 35.01 -13.85
N LEU A 289 34.92 35.70 -14.95
CA LEU A 289 34.77 35.07 -16.26
C LEU A 289 36.08 34.46 -16.74
N ASN A 290 37.24 35.12 -16.51
CA ASN A 290 38.56 34.63 -16.90
C ASN A 290 38.99 33.37 -16.14
N ILE A 291 38.50 33.13 -14.92
CA ILE A 291 38.70 31.86 -14.20
C ILE A 291 38.00 30.71 -14.93
N PHE A 292 36.84 30.95 -15.54
CA PHE A 292 36.13 29.97 -16.35
C PHE A 292 36.57 29.93 -17.83
N TYR A 293 37.33 30.96 -18.31
CA TYR A 293 37.68 31.18 -19.70
C TYR A 293 39.17 31.07 -19.97
N ASP A 294 39.87 30.08 -19.36
CA ASP A 294 41.19 29.76 -19.85
C ASP A 294 41.11 29.36 -21.33
N LYS A 295 42.07 29.89 -22.13
CA LYS A 295 42.00 29.89 -23.62
C LYS A 295 42.05 28.51 -24.29
N ASN A 296 41.63 27.47 -23.63
CA ASN A 296 41.65 26.08 -24.10
C ASN A 296 40.52 25.78 -25.10
N LYS A 297 40.79 24.92 -26.10
CA LYS A 297 39.80 24.47 -27.12
C LYS A 297 38.49 23.97 -26.54
N LEU A 298 38.47 23.39 -25.33
CA LEU A 298 37.28 22.82 -24.65
C LEU A 298 36.27 23.91 -24.26
N THR A 299 36.75 25.06 -23.82
CA THR A 299 35.89 26.21 -23.43
C THR A 299 35.19 26.81 -24.64
N LYS A 300 35.83 26.84 -25.82
CA LYS A 300 35.16 27.28 -27.07
C LYS A 300 33.98 26.40 -27.50
N ILE A 301 33.94 25.15 -27.08
CA ILE A 301 32.82 24.21 -27.37
C ILE A 301 31.72 24.34 -26.32
N ILE A 302 32.10 24.48 -25.04
CA ILE A 302 31.15 24.49 -23.91
C ILE A 302 30.38 25.84 -23.86
N ARG A 303 31.07 26.95 -24.09
CA ARG A 303 30.45 28.28 -23.99
C ARG A 303 29.18 28.48 -24.86
N PRO A 304 29.18 28.09 -26.15
CA PRO A 304 27.92 28.15 -26.93
C PRO A 304 26.78 27.24 -26.41
N LEU A 305 27.11 26.18 -25.67
CA LEU A 305 26.12 25.29 -25.07
C LEU A 305 25.43 25.94 -23.85
N VAL A 306 26.17 26.70 -23.06
CA VAL A 306 25.69 27.38 -21.84
C VAL A 306 24.83 28.61 -22.14
N SER A 307 24.90 29.15 -23.36
CA SER A 307 23.98 30.24 -23.86
C SER A 307 23.95 31.52 -23.03
N GLY A 308 25.10 32.02 -22.56
CA GLY A 308 25.19 33.29 -21.79
C GLY A 308 24.88 33.13 -20.28
N ARG A 309 24.62 31.88 -19.80
CA ARG A 309 24.41 31.62 -18.37
C ARG A 309 25.70 31.82 -17.55
N ASP A 310 26.85 31.76 -18.18
CA ASP A 310 28.15 32.15 -17.65
C ASP A 310 28.15 33.60 -17.12
N MET A 311 27.55 34.54 -17.84
CA MET A 311 27.43 35.93 -17.39
C MET A 311 26.47 36.03 -16.17
N LEU A 312 25.35 35.29 -16.18
CA LEU A 312 24.42 35.27 -15.07
C LEU A 312 25.08 34.67 -13.81
N LEU A 313 25.89 33.62 -13.99
CA LEU A 313 26.66 33.01 -12.92
C LEU A 313 27.70 33.98 -12.33
N ALA A 314 28.48 34.67 -13.18
CA ALA A 314 29.45 35.63 -12.74
C ALA A 314 28.83 36.79 -11.95
N ASN A 315 27.70 37.31 -12.41
CA ASN A 315 26.94 38.34 -11.68
C ASN A 315 26.46 37.81 -10.31
N THR A 316 25.97 36.59 -10.24
CA THR A 316 25.50 35.98 -8.98
C THR A 316 26.68 35.76 -8.01
N ILE A 317 27.87 35.36 -8.49
CA ILE A 317 29.08 35.21 -7.69
C ILE A 317 29.50 36.57 -7.13
N SER A 318 29.51 37.65 -7.96
CA SER A 318 29.80 38.99 -7.49
C SER A 318 28.86 39.41 -6.34
N ILE A 319 27.55 39.25 -6.52
CA ILE A 319 26.55 39.56 -5.49
C ILE A 319 26.77 38.72 -4.22
N TYR A 320 27.12 37.45 -4.39
CA TYR A 320 27.38 36.54 -3.26
C TYR A 320 28.59 37.03 -2.43
N ASN A 321 29.67 37.45 -3.10
CA ASN A 321 30.88 37.99 -2.45
C ASN A 321 30.62 39.38 -1.82
N ASP A 322 29.84 40.26 -2.48
CA ASP A 322 29.49 41.58 -1.95
C ASP A 322 28.67 41.51 -0.63
N LEU A 323 27.91 40.45 -0.46
CA LEU A 323 27.05 40.18 0.70
C LEU A 323 27.79 39.46 1.85
N ASP A 324 29.09 39.40 1.86
CA ASP A 324 30.03 38.68 2.76
C ASP A 324 29.44 38.38 4.15
N ASN A 325 28.79 37.19 4.27
CA ASN A 325 28.15 36.72 5.48
C ASN A 325 28.30 35.19 5.57
N ASP A 326 28.96 34.70 6.61
CA ASP A 326 29.18 33.27 6.87
C ASP A 326 27.93 32.43 6.76
N SER A 327 26.75 33.02 7.09
CA SER A 327 25.46 32.31 6.97
C SER A 327 25.06 32.01 5.52
N ASN A 328 25.63 32.73 4.52
CA ASN A 328 25.31 32.53 3.12
C ASN A 328 25.77 31.17 2.60
N ILE A 329 26.82 30.60 3.16
CA ILE A 329 27.29 29.25 2.83
C ILE A 329 26.21 28.23 3.12
N TRP A 330 25.50 28.39 4.24
CA TRP A 330 24.51 27.43 4.69
C TRP A 330 23.10 27.68 4.14
N PHE A 331 22.69 28.95 4.01
CA PHE A 331 21.33 29.38 3.67
C PHE A 331 21.22 30.16 2.35
N GLY A 332 22.34 30.44 1.68
CA GLY A 332 22.38 31.21 0.43
C GLY A 332 22.12 32.71 0.64
N ILE A 333 22.10 33.46 -0.46
CA ILE A 333 21.82 34.90 -0.43
C ILE A 333 20.34 35.26 -0.53
N GLY A 334 19.48 34.30 -0.92
CA GLY A 334 18.06 34.54 -1.27
C GLY A 334 17.90 35.09 -2.71
N PHE A 335 16.72 34.98 -3.25
CA PHE A 335 16.41 35.49 -4.60
C PHE A 335 16.13 36.97 -4.61
N SER A 336 15.51 37.51 -3.58
CA SER A 336 15.16 38.90 -3.47
C SER A 336 16.40 39.82 -3.39
N ASN A 337 17.51 39.33 -2.90
CA ASN A 337 18.74 40.11 -2.87
C ASN A 337 19.32 40.38 -4.27
N THR A 338 19.15 39.48 -5.22
CA THR A 338 19.56 39.71 -6.61
C THR A 338 18.72 40.81 -7.29
N GLU A 339 17.45 40.92 -6.92
CA GLU A 339 16.54 41.99 -7.33
C GLU A 339 16.93 43.34 -6.72
N ARG A 340 17.23 43.32 -5.40
CA ARG A 340 17.58 44.52 -4.62
C ARG A 340 18.90 45.16 -5.04
N VAL A 341 19.94 44.31 -5.26
CA VAL A 341 21.28 44.80 -5.61
C VAL A 341 21.34 45.30 -7.05
N ASN A 342 20.60 44.68 -7.97
CA ASN A 342 20.58 45.07 -9.36
C ASN A 342 19.65 46.25 -9.69
N ASN A 343 18.87 46.73 -8.71
CA ASN A 343 17.85 47.76 -8.91
C ASN A 343 16.87 47.40 -10.06
N THR A 344 16.57 46.09 -10.23
CA THR A 344 15.71 45.55 -11.27
C THR A 344 14.49 44.97 -10.63
N ASN A 345 13.31 45.14 -11.25
CA ASN A 345 12.05 44.55 -10.73
C ASN A 345 11.90 43.07 -11.02
N VAL A 346 13.01 42.34 -11.31
CA VAL A 346 12.97 40.91 -11.67
C VAL A 346 14.16 40.18 -11.05
N ALA A 347 13.88 39.23 -10.16
CA ALA A 347 14.90 38.31 -9.68
C ALA A 347 15.39 37.43 -10.84
N ARG A 348 16.67 37.43 -11.10
CA ARG A 348 17.29 36.66 -12.18
C ARG A 348 17.90 35.38 -11.65
N LEU A 349 17.47 34.26 -12.24
CA LEU A 349 18.08 32.94 -12.08
C LEU A 349 19.38 32.88 -12.91
N VAL A 350 20.36 32.11 -12.41
CA VAL A 350 21.53 31.68 -13.20
C VAL A 350 21.07 30.77 -14.34
N GLU A 351 19.92 30.11 -14.16
CA GLU A 351 19.36 29.10 -15.07
C GLU A 351 20.27 27.85 -15.15
N ILE A 352 20.97 27.57 -14.07
CA ILE A 352 21.70 26.32 -13.80
C ILE A 352 21.25 25.84 -12.43
N ASP A 353 20.42 24.79 -12.39
CA ASP A 353 19.71 24.40 -11.16
C ASP A 353 20.63 24.20 -9.93
N ILE A 354 21.82 23.61 -10.11
CA ILE A 354 22.75 23.38 -9.00
C ILE A 354 23.34 24.71 -8.49
N CYS A 355 23.68 25.63 -9.38
CA CYS A 355 24.19 26.96 -9.01
C CYS A 355 23.08 27.78 -8.34
N ASP A 356 21.88 27.76 -8.89
CA ASP A 356 20.73 28.46 -8.30
C ASP A 356 20.41 27.91 -6.89
N LEU A 357 20.48 26.58 -6.69
CA LEU A 357 20.27 25.97 -5.38
C LEU A 357 21.35 26.37 -4.37
N TYR A 358 22.63 26.37 -4.79
CA TYR A 358 23.73 26.69 -3.89
C TYR A 358 23.77 28.18 -3.53
N PHE A 359 23.78 29.07 -4.52
CA PHE A 359 23.94 30.49 -4.27
C PHE A 359 22.73 31.12 -3.57
N HIS A 360 21.52 30.71 -3.94
CA HIS A 360 20.31 31.33 -3.35
C HIS A 360 19.82 30.63 -2.08
N PHE A 361 20.06 29.32 -1.92
CA PHE A 361 19.53 28.54 -0.77
C PHE A 361 20.61 27.89 0.08
N GLY A 362 21.91 28.04 -0.28
CA GLY A 362 23.08 27.48 0.43
C GLY A 362 23.16 25.95 0.34
N ILE A 363 24.15 25.43 1.07
CA ILE A 363 24.37 23.96 1.13
C ILE A 363 23.13 23.20 1.62
N ILE A 364 22.42 23.74 2.62
CA ILE A 364 21.25 23.05 3.19
C ILE A 364 20.12 22.98 2.15
N GLY A 365 19.84 24.07 1.42
CA GLY A 365 18.85 24.07 0.35
C GLY A 365 19.20 23.12 -0.79
N LEU A 366 20.49 23.07 -1.15
CA LEU A 366 20.99 22.09 -2.13
C LEU A 366 20.75 20.65 -1.66
N LEU A 367 21.10 20.32 -0.40
CA LEU A 367 20.87 18.98 0.17
C LEU A 367 19.38 18.64 0.24
N ILE A 368 18.51 19.59 0.55
CA ILE A 368 17.06 19.41 0.49
C ILE A 368 16.64 19.00 -0.91
N SER A 369 17.08 19.68 -1.94
CA SER A 369 16.68 19.35 -3.32
C SER A 369 17.29 18.03 -3.82
N LEU A 370 18.49 17.65 -3.36
CA LEU A 370 19.17 16.42 -3.77
C LEU A 370 18.72 15.17 -3.00
N PHE A 371 17.99 15.31 -1.91
CA PHE A 371 17.56 14.19 -1.08
C PHE A 371 16.81 13.06 -1.84
N PRO A 372 15.91 13.33 -2.80
CA PRO A 372 15.31 12.27 -3.63
C PRO A 372 16.35 11.42 -4.35
N PHE A 373 17.40 12.02 -4.89
CA PHE A 373 18.48 11.29 -5.58
C PHE A 373 19.31 10.45 -4.62
N ILE A 374 19.53 10.94 -3.39
CA ILE A 374 20.22 10.18 -2.32
C ILE A 374 19.43 8.91 -1.98
N ILE A 375 18.09 9.02 -1.80
CA ILE A 375 17.24 7.85 -1.55
C ILE A 375 17.28 6.88 -2.74
N VAL A 376 17.14 7.38 -3.96
CA VAL A 376 17.16 6.53 -5.17
C VAL A 376 18.52 5.85 -5.32
N GLY A 377 19.63 6.57 -5.12
CA GLY A 377 20.99 6.03 -5.15
C GLY A 377 21.19 4.93 -4.09
N TYR A 378 20.77 5.17 -2.85
CA TYR A 378 20.82 4.17 -1.79
C TYR A 378 20.03 2.91 -2.15
N LEU A 379 18.78 3.07 -2.59
CA LEU A 379 17.93 1.94 -2.99
C LEU A 379 18.49 1.21 -4.21
N PHE A 380 19.12 1.91 -5.13
CA PHE A 380 19.80 1.33 -6.28
C PHE A 380 20.99 0.45 -5.83
N ILE A 381 21.86 0.96 -4.94
CA ILE A 381 23.01 0.22 -4.42
C ILE A 381 22.56 -1.05 -3.69
N VAL A 382 21.58 -0.95 -2.78
CA VAL A 382 21.06 -2.08 -2.01
C VAL A 382 20.43 -3.15 -2.92
N ASN A 383 19.84 -2.78 -4.05
CA ASN A 383 19.18 -3.70 -4.96
C ASN A 383 19.97 -3.95 -6.26
N PHE A 384 21.27 -3.67 -6.26
CA PHE A 384 22.11 -3.76 -7.46
C PHE A 384 22.03 -5.13 -8.16
N SER A 385 21.92 -6.20 -7.40
CA SER A 385 21.78 -7.58 -7.92
C SER A 385 20.49 -7.83 -8.74
N LYS A 386 19.49 -6.94 -8.67
CA LYS A 386 18.21 -7.07 -9.37
C LYS A 386 18.12 -6.26 -10.66
N ILE A 387 19.26 -5.69 -11.12
CA ILE A 387 19.31 -4.86 -12.33
C ILE A 387 18.84 -5.64 -13.54
N LYS A 388 17.84 -5.10 -14.23
CA LYS A 388 17.36 -5.58 -15.53
C LYS A 388 17.93 -4.70 -16.63
N PHE A 389 17.90 -5.20 -17.87
CA PHE A 389 18.37 -4.43 -19.02
C PHE A 389 17.63 -3.07 -19.19
N ASN A 390 16.33 -3.04 -18.96
CA ASN A 390 15.56 -1.80 -19.03
C ASN A 390 15.96 -0.78 -17.95
N SER A 391 16.37 -1.25 -16.76
CA SER A 391 16.86 -0.38 -15.68
C SER A 391 18.11 0.40 -16.10
N ILE A 392 19.00 -0.23 -16.89
CA ILE A 392 20.20 0.44 -17.41
C ILE A 392 19.80 1.56 -18.39
N TYR A 393 18.81 1.34 -19.24
CA TYR A 393 18.29 2.36 -20.14
C TYR A 393 17.72 3.54 -19.37
N LEU A 394 16.90 3.30 -18.34
CA LEU A 394 16.34 4.36 -17.47
C LEU A 394 17.44 5.11 -16.71
N LEU A 395 18.50 4.43 -16.28
CA LEU A 395 19.65 5.06 -15.64
C LEU A 395 20.34 6.07 -16.57
N PHE A 396 20.57 5.71 -17.85
CA PHE A 396 21.13 6.65 -18.82
C PHE A 396 20.22 7.84 -19.10
N ILE A 397 18.89 7.63 -19.12
CA ILE A 397 17.93 8.74 -19.23
C ILE A 397 18.02 9.67 -18.02
N LEU A 398 18.11 9.11 -16.80
CA LEU A 398 18.30 9.90 -15.58
C LEU A 398 19.59 10.72 -15.64
N PHE A 399 20.71 10.16 -16.08
CA PHE A 399 21.95 10.89 -16.27
C PHE A 399 21.82 12.01 -17.31
N LEU A 400 21.09 11.77 -18.40
CA LEU A 400 20.81 12.80 -19.40
C LEU A 400 20.02 13.96 -18.78
N VAL A 401 18.96 13.65 -18.03
CA VAL A 401 18.10 14.65 -17.38
C VAL A 401 18.89 15.45 -16.33
N ILE A 402 19.73 14.77 -15.52
CA ILE A 402 20.61 15.44 -14.56
C ILE A 402 21.60 16.33 -15.30
N GLY A 403 22.19 15.86 -16.40
CA GLY A 403 23.10 16.65 -17.23
C GLY A 403 22.43 17.91 -17.79
N VAL A 404 21.18 17.79 -18.25
CA VAL A 404 20.41 18.96 -18.69
C VAL A 404 20.15 19.92 -17.53
N SER A 405 19.84 19.43 -16.32
CA SER A 405 19.65 20.25 -15.12
C SER A 405 20.91 21.03 -14.75
N THR A 406 22.09 20.41 -14.92
CA THR A 406 23.40 21.05 -14.60
C THR A 406 23.85 22.05 -15.65
N PHE A 407 23.48 21.91 -16.93
CA PHE A 407 23.97 22.80 -18.00
C PHE A 407 22.91 23.79 -18.50
N SER A 408 21.62 23.48 -18.34
CA SER A 408 20.51 24.25 -18.93
C SER A 408 19.44 24.65 -17.91
N GLY A 409 19.46 24.10 -16.71
CA GLY A 409 18.53 24.37 -15.62
C GLY A 409 17.05 24.08 -15.95
N HIS A 410 16.15 24.69 -15.19
CA HIS A 410 14.69 24.58 -15.35
C HIS A 410 14.13 23.14 -15.21
N ILE A 411 14.71 22.31 -14.36
CA ILE A 411 14.21 20.97 -14.04
C ILE A 411 13.82 20.87 -12.57
N LEU A 412 14.77 21.12 -11.64
CA LEU A 412 14.51 20.96 -10.21
C LEU A 412 13.64 22.08 -9.66
N LEU A 413 13.92 23.32 -10.06
CA LEU A 413 13.19 24.52 -9.63
C LEU A 413 11.97 24.85 -10.52
N ALA A 414 11.65 24.00 -11.50
CA ALA A 414 10.49 24.15 -12.36
C ALA A 414 9.40 23.12 -12.02
N PRO A 415 8.35 23.46 -11.25
CA PRO A 415 7.33 22.51 -10.81
C PRO A 415 6.57 21.80 -11.94
N ALA A 416 6.48 22.38 -13.13
CA ALA A 416 5.90 21.74 -14.31
C ALA A 416 6.75 20.60 -14.85
N VAL A 417 8.06 20.69 -14.74
CA VAL A 417 9.04 19.71 -15.21
C VAL A 417 9.36 18.67 -14.13
N SER A 418 9.63 19.15 -12.90
CA SER A 418 10.09 18.31 -11.80
C SER A 418 9.12 17.18 -11.42
N ILE A 419 7.82 17.35 -11.65
CA ILE A 419 6.82 16.31 -11.42
C ILE A 419 7.01 15.10 -12.34
N TYR A 420 7.41 15.30 -13.59
CA TYR A 420 7.76 14.22 -14.51
C TYR A 420 9.08 13.55 -14.14
N LEU A 421 10.04 14.33 -13.60
CA LEU A 421 11.28 13.76 -13.04
C LEU A 421 10.96 12.87 -11.82
N VAL A 422 10.04 13.28 -10.94
CA VAL A 422 9.57 12.44 -9.83
C VAL A 422 9.01 11.11 -10.35
N LEU A 423 8.15 11.14 -11.37
CA LEU A 423 7.60 9.91 -11.96
C LEU A 423 8.69 9.03 -12.60
N LEU A 424 9.72 9.64 -13.20
CA LEU A 424 10.86 8.93 -13.77
C LEU A 424 11.69 8.21 -12.69
N LEU A 425 11.98 8.89 -11.57
CA LEU A 425 12.66 8.30 -10.41
C LEU A 425 11.87 7.14 -9.82
N LEU A 426 10.55 7.28 -9.71
CA LEU A 426 9.67 6.22 -9.21
C LEU A 426 9.58 5.04 -10.18
N LEU A 427 9.55 5.30 -11.48
CA LEU A 427 9.61 4.24 -12.50
C LEU A 427 10.93 3.46 -12.41
N PHE A 428 12.04 4.17 -12.24
CA PHE A 428 13.35 3.55 -12.04
C PHE A 428 13.36 2.64 -10.80
N LEU A 429 12.78 3.08 -9.68
CA LEU A 429 12.63 2.28 -8.47
C LEU A 429 11.68 1.08 -8.65
N CYS A 430 10.67 1.19 -9.51
CA CYS A 430 9.74 0.11 -9.84
C CYS A 430 10.47 -1.09 -10.48
N GLU A 431 11.47 -0.84 -11.31
CA GLU A 431 12.26 -1.88 -11.98
C GLU A 431 13.01 -2.81 -11.01
N PHE A 432 13.28 -2.34 -9.78
CA PHE A 432 13.97 -3.11 -8.74
C PHE A 432 13.02 -3.70 -7.68
N ASP A 433 11.71 -3.56 -7.86
CA ASP A 433 10.73 -3.91 -6.83
C ASP A 433 11.04 -3.27 -5.47
N CYS A 434 11.51 -2.00 -5.47
CA CYS A 434 11.92 -1.29 -4.25
C CYS A 434 10.76 -0.87 -3.37
N TYR A 435 9.55 -0.74 -3.93
CA TYR A 435 8.35 -0.38 -3.22
C TYR A 435 7.22 -1.37 -3.50
N GLY A 436 6.18 -1.31 -2.64
CA GLY A 436 5.06 -2.23 -2.66
C GLY A 436 5.35 -3.53 -1.91
N ARG A 437 4.28 -4.25 -1.62
CA ARG A 437 4.35 -5.55 -0.96
C ARG A 437 4.39 -6.65 -1.99
N LYS A 438 5.17 -7.69 -1.69
CA LYS A 438 5.25 -8.87 -2.55
C LYS A 438 4.17 -9.86 -2.17
N ILE A 439 3.77 -10.66 -3.15
CA ILE A 439 3.00 -11.89 -2.96
C ILE A 439 3.89 -13.08 -3.33
N ASN A 440 3.73 -14.17 -2.61
CA ASN A 440 4.44 -15.40 -2.86
C ASN A 440 4.06 -15.95 -4.24
N LYS A 441 5.03 -16.52 -4.97
CA LYS A 441 4.76 -17.17 -6.26
C LYS A 441 4.08 -18.53 -6.10
N ASN A 442 4.20 -19.13 -4.91
CA ASN A 442 3.70 -20.48 -4.63
C ASN A 442 2.39 -20.39 -3.83
N LYS A 443 1.29 -20.07 -4.42
CA LYS A 443 -0.07 -20.10 -3.83
C LYS A 443 -0.09 -20.31 -2.27
N LYS A 444 0.44 -19.34 -1.51
CA LYS A 444 0.57 -19.40 -0.05
C LYS A 444 -0.70 -18.88 0.62
N ILE A 445 -1.15 -19.57 1.67
CA ILE A 445 -2.31 -19.21 2.48
C ILE A 445 -1.85 -18.95 3.92
N SER A 446 -2.28 -17.83 4.53
CA SER A 446 -2.08 -17.57 5.96
C SER A 446 -3.42 -17.53 6.69
N ILE A 447 -3.52 -18.29 7.79
CA ILE A 447 -4.68 -18.30 8.67
C ILE A 447 -4.29 -17.61 9.99
N LEU A 448 -5.11 -16.62 10.42
CA LEU A 448 -4.83 -15.83 11.62
C LEU A 448 -5.61 -16.37 12.82
N ALA A 449 -4.91 -16.88 13.82
CA ALA A 449 -5.46 -17.45 15.05
C ALA A 449 -5.07 -16.64 16.27
N LEU A 450 -5.94 -16.59 17.30
CA LEU A 450 -5.62 -15.98 18.59
C LEU A 450 -4.68 -16.86 19.40
N HIS A 451 -4.99 -18.12 19.48
CA HIS A 451 -4.21 -19.20 20.09
C HIS A 451 -4.60 -20.54 19.42
N LEU A 452 -3.88 -21.59 19.74
CA LEU A 452 -4.17 -22.96 19.26
C LEU A 452 -4.38 -23.91 20.46
N GLY A 453 -5.12 -23.43 21.46
CA GLY A 453 -5.52 -24.23 22.62
C GLY A 453 -6.84 -24.96 22.39
N TYR A 454 -7.50 -25.35 23.49
CA TYR A 454 -8.81 -26.01 23.43
C TYR A 454 -9.90 -25.02 23.00
N GLY A 455 -10.73 -25.39 22.02
CA GLY A 455 -11.86 -24.61 21.52
C GLY A 455 -12.34 -25.03 20.14
N GLY A 456 -13.62 -24.79 19.83
CA GLY A 456 -14.20 -25.17 18.54
C GLY A 456 -13.62 -24.37 17.36
N VAL A 457 -13.34 -23.07 17.55
CA VAL A 457 -12.73 -22.22 16.52
C VAL A 457 -11.28 -22.66 16.25
N GLU A 458 -10.53 -22.96 17.30
CA GLU A 458 -9.15 -23.44 17.24
C GLU A 458 -9.05 -24.78 16.52
N LYS A 459 -10.01 -25.68 16.79
CA LYS A 459 -10.13 -26.96 16.08
C LYS A 459 -10.44 -26.74 14.60
N SER A 460 -11.44 -25.91 14.29
CA SER A 460 -11.81 -25.59 12.92
C SER A 460 -10.63 -25.01 12.12
N ILE A 461 -9.81 -24.12 12.72
CA ILE A 461 -8.59 -23.57 12.11
C ILE A 461 -7.59 -24.67 11.77
N ILE A 462 -7.34 -25.61 12.70
CA ILE A 462 -6.38 -26.71 12.47
C ILE A 462 -6.89 -27.67 11.41
N ASP A 463 -8.16 -28.07 11.46
CA ASP A 463 -8.75 -28.96 10.47
C ASP A 463 -8.72 -28.33 9.07
N GLN A 464 -9.05 -27.04 8.97
CA GLN A 464 -8.93 -26.25 7.73
C GLN A 464 -7.50 -26.16 7.24
N ALA A 465 -6.54 -25.87 8.12
CA ALA A 465 -5.12 -25.77 7.77
C ALA A 465 -4.58 -27.12 7.26
N ASN A 466 -4.91 -28.21 7.95
CA ASN A 466 -4.54 -29.56 7.55
C ASN A 466 -5.06 -29.89 6.14
N MET A 467 -6.33 -29.62 5.88
CA MET A 467 -6.99 -29.84 4.62
C MET A 467 -6.38 -29.01 3.47
N LEU A 468 -6.20 -27.71 3.70
CA LEU A 468 -5.62 -26.82 2.68
C LEU A 468 -4.13 -27.13 2.41
N SER A 469 -3.40 -27.68 3.41
CA SER A 469 -1.99 -28.05 3.26
C SER A 469 -1.74 -29.20 2.28
N GLU A 470 -2.78 -29.93 1.88
CA GLU A 470 -2.67 -30.96 0.84
C GLU A 470 -2.41 -30.34 -0.54
N PHE A 471 -2.81 -29.10 -0.79
CA PHE A 471 -2.79 -28.41 -2.08
C PHE A 471 -1.94 -27.14 -2.11
N TYR A 472 -1.74 -26.47 -0.95
CA TYR A 472 -1.17 -25.14 -0.86
C TYR A 472 -0.10 -25.06 0.25
N ASP A 473 0.79 -24.07 0.19
CA ASP A 473 1.70 -23.72 1.29
C ASP A 473 0.89 -22.99 2.38
N VAL A 474 0.64 -23.66 3.52
CA VAL A 474 -0.22 -23.13 4.58
C VAL A 474 0.61 -22.74 5.80
N GLU A 475 0.41 -21.49 6.26
CA GLU A 475 0.96 -20.96 7.50
C GLU A 475 -0.16 -20.55 8.45
N VAL A 476 -0.17 -21.10 9.67
CA VAL A 476 -1.07 -20.64 10.73
C VAL A 476 -0.29 -19.70 11.65
N MET A 477 -0.69 -18.43 11.66
CA MET A 477 -0.19 -17.46 12.61
C MET A 477 -1.01 -17.51 13.89
N SER A 478 -0.39 -17.90 15.00
CA SER A 478 -0.99 -17.83 16.32
C SER A 478 -0.39 -16.68 17.12
N LEU A 479 -1.25 -15.81 17.68
CA LEU A 479 -0.75 -14.68 18.47
C LEU A 479 -0.13 -15.15 19.78
N TYR A 480 -0.81 -16.04 20.52
CA TYR A 480 -0.37 -16.52 21.82
C TYR A 480 0.01 -18.02 21.79
N LYS A 481 1.10 -18.37 22.47
CA LYS A 481 1.43 -19.74 22.79
C LYS A 481 0.92 -20.04 24.21
N LEU A 482 -0.32 -20.57 24.33
CA LEU A 482 -0.92 -20.86 25.64
C LEU A 482 -0.40 -22.12 26.26
N TYR A 483 -0.10 -23.15 25.48
CA TYR A 483 0.39 -24.47 25.88
C TYR A 483 1.65 -24.80 25.07
N ASP A 484 2.46 -25.70 25.61
CA ASP A 484 3.66 -26.22 24.91
C ASP A 484 3.31 -27.25 23.83
N TYR A 485 2.08 -27.66 23.78
CA TYR A 485 1.54 -28.59 22.78
C TYR A 485 0.25 -28.02 22.16
N ILE A 486 -0.12 -28.54 21.00
CA ILE A 486 -1.40 -28.26 20.36
C ILE A 486 -2.34 -29.46 20.63
N PRO A 487 -3.55 -29.24 21.16
CA PRO A 487 -4.48 -30.32 21.50
C PRO A 487 -4.98 -31.16 20.32
N TYR A 488 -4.77 -30.67 19.10
CA TYR A 488 -5.24 -31.24 17.85
C TYR A 488 -4.08 -31.75 17.01
N LYS A 489 -4.33 -32.75 16.18
CA LYS A 489 -3.32 -33.28 15.26
C LYS A 489 -3.04 -32.27 14.15
N VAL A 490 -1.79 -31.86 14.01
CA VAL A 490 -1.35 -30.92 12.96
C VAL A 490 -0.57 -31.70 11.92
N ASN A 491 -0.86 -31.46 10.64
CA ASN A 491 -0.11 -32.04 9.52
C ASN A 491 1.28 -31.40 9.45
N ASP A 492 2.32 -32.19 9.18
CA ASP A 492 3.73 -31.75 9.09
C ASP A 492 3.95 -30.68 7.99
N LYS A 493 3.07 -30.59 7.01
CA LYS A 493 3.10 -29.57 5.96
C LYS A 493 2.62 -28.19 6.42
N VAL A 494 1.91 -28.11 7.56
CA VAL A 494 1.38 -26.85 8.10
C VAL A 494 2.46 -26.15 8.92
N LYS A 495 2.82 -24.93 8.53
CA LYS A 495 3.77 -24.09 9.27
C LYS A 495 3.05 -23.34 10.37
N ILE A 496 3.49 -23.49 11.63
CA ILE A 496 2.92 -22.73 12.75
C ILE A 496 3.89 -21.65 13.18
N LYS A 497 3.40 -20.43 13.25
CA LYS A 497 4.17 -19.26 13.67
C LYS A 497 3.53 -18.59 14.89
N TYR A 498 4.19 -18.67 16.02
CA TYR A 498 3.79 -17.94 17.22
C TYR A 498 4.39 -16.53 17.23
N LEU A 499 3.57 -15.51 17.53
CA LEU A 499 4.05 -14.13 17.61
C LEU A 499 4.48 -13.74 19.02
N SER A 500 3.93 -14.38 20.05
CA SER A 500 4.19 -14.01 21.45
C SER A 500 4.03 -15.17 22.40
N ASN A 501 4.90 -15.19 23.43
CA ASN A 501 4.76 -16.04 24.61
C ASN A 501 3.97 -15.35 25.74
N LEU A 502 3.50 -14.11 25.51
CA LEU A 502 2.69 -13.37 26.50
C LEU A 502 1.36 -14.09 26.69
N LYS A 503 0.87 -14.12 27.93
CA LYS A 503 -0.48 -14.61 28.25
C LYS A 503 -1.36 -13.40 28.60
N PRO A 504 -2.66 -13.46 28.28
CA PRO A 504 -3.61 -12.44 28.77
C PRO A 504 -3.66 -12.49 30.30
N ASN A 505 -3.62 -11.33 30.95
CA ASN A 505 -3.67 -11.21 32.43
C ASN A 505 -5.07 -10.91 32.96
N ARG A 506 -6.11 -11.46 32.30
CA ARG A 506 -7.50 -11.19 32.66
C ARG A 506 -7.86 -11.69 34.07
N ASN A 507 -7.38 -12.88 34.43
CA ASN A 507 -7.67 -13.48 35.72
C ASN A 507 -6.93 -12.76 36.85
N GLU A 508 -5.67 -12.41 36.63
CA GLU A 508 -4.86 -11.65 37.59
C GLU A 508 -5.47 -10.26 37.87
N PHE A 509 -5.97 -9.60 36.81
CA PHE A 509 -6.68 -8.32 36.97
C PHE A 509 -8.01 -8.47 37.70
N LYS A 510 -8.80 -9.52 37.39
CA LYS A 510 -10.05 -9.82 38.06
C LYS A 510 -9.83 -10.13 39.56
N ASP A 511 -8.80 -10.89 39.88
CA ASP A 511 -8.41 -11.22 41.23
C ASP A 511 -7.94 -9.99 42.02
N ALA A 512 -7.19 -9.09 41.38
CA ALA A 512 -6.79 -7.82 41.98
C ALA A 512 -8.02 -6.93 42.31
N VAL A 513 -9.01 -6.89 41.42
CA VAL A 513 -10.28 -6.18 41.64
C VAL A 513 -11.07 -6.80 42.77
N ASN A 514 -11.16 -8.15 42.83
CA ASN A 514 -11.87 -8.88 43.90
C ASN A 514 -11.24 -8.65 45.26
N ARG A 515 -9.89 -8.62 45.33
CA ARG A 515 -9.13 -8.32 46.56
C ARG A 515 -9.17 -6.84 46.95
N LYS A 516 -9.72 -5.95 46.12
CA LYS A 516 -9.81 -4.50 46.31
C LYS A 516 -8.45 -3.83 46.56
N ASN A 517 -7.36 -4.42 46.07
CA ASN A 517 -6.01 -3.88 46.20
C ASN A 517 -5.73 -2.88 45.08
N ILE A 518 -5.77 -1.58 45.39
CA ILE A 518 -5.62 -0.49 44.43
C ILE A 518 -4.28 -0.56 43.68
N LYS A 519 -3.19 -0.92 44.37
CA LYS A 519 -1.85 -1.02 43.78
C LYS A 519 -1.78 -2.14 42.76
N ASP A 520 -2.35 -3.30 43.05
CA ASP A 520 -2.40 -4.43 42.11
C ASP A 520 -3.34 -4.15 40.93
N ILE A 521 -4.48 -3.48 41.17
CA ILE A 521 -5.41 -3.06 40.11
C ILE A 521 -4.70 -2.14 39.11
N ILE A 522 -3.94 -1.17 39.59
CA ILE A 522 -3.19 -0.23 38.74
C ILE A 522 -2.10 -0.98 37.98
N ASN A 523 -1.31 -1.82 38.65
CA ASN A 523 -0.23 -2.58 38.00
C ASN A 523 -0.75 -3.53 36.93
N GLU A 524 -1.77 -4.33 37.27
CA GLU A 524 -2.36 -5.26 36.29
C GLU A 524 -3.13 -4.52 35.17
N GLY A 525 -3.68 -3.34 35.46
CA GLY A 525 -4.26 -2.45 34.45
C GLY A 525 -3.23 -1.96 33.45
N PHE A 526 -2.06 -1.48 33.90
CA PHE A 526 -0.97 -1.12 32.99
C PHE A 526 -0.43 -2.29 32.18
N LYS A 527 -0.31 -3.48 32.79
CA LYS A 527 0.06 -4.71 32.07
C LYS A 527 -0.98 -5.04 31.00
N ALA A 528 -2.26 -4.95 31.31
CA ALA A 528 -3.34 -5.19 30.35
C ALA A 528 -3.27 -4.23 29.15
N ILE A 529 -3.07 -2.94 29.39
CA ILE A 529 -2.91 -1.94 28.33
C ILE A 529 -1.68 -2.26 27.45
N LYS A 530 -0.55 -2.58 28.09
CA LYS A 530 0.68 -2.99 27.39
C LYS A 530 0.46 -4.25 26.53
N ILE A 531 -0.21 -5.27 27.06
CA ILE A 531 -0.54 -6.49 26.33
C ILE A 531 -1.45 -6.19 25.14
N LEU A 532 -2.49 -5.36 25.31
CA LEU A 532 -3.39 -4.96 24.23
C LEU A 532 -2.66 -4.18 23.12
N TYR A 533 -1.77 -3.28 23.50
CA TYR A 533 -0.94 -2.53 22.55
C TYR A 533 0.00 -3.47 21.77
N LEU A 534 0.71 -4.36 22.48
CA LEU A 534 1.62 -5.33 21.86
C LEU A 534 0.88 -6.31 20.96
N LYS A 535 -0.28 -6.84 21.40
CA LYS A 535 -1.17 -7.66 20.58
C LYS A 535 -1.46 -6.97 19.23
N ARG A 536 -1.95 -5.71 19.29
CA ARG A 536 -2.30 -4.97 18.09
C ARG A 536 -1.08 -4.72 17.19
N LYS A 537 0.05 -4.35 17.78
CA LYS A 537 1.29 -4.10 17.07
C LYS A 537 1.79 -5.35 16.36
N MET A 538 1.97 -6.47 17.09
CA MET A 538 2.51 -7.72 16.54
C MET A 538 1.67 -8.27 15.39
N VAL A 539 0.34 -8.31 15.56
CA VAL A 539 -0.57 -8.78 14.51
C VAL A 539 -0.57 -7.83 13.32
N SER A 540 -0.53 -6.50 13.55
CA SER A 540 -0.42 -5.53 12.46
C SER A 540 0.88 -5.66 11.68
N ASP A 541 2.00 -5.86 12.38
CA ASP A 541 3.32 -6.03 11.77
C ASP A 541 3.39 -7.35 10.98
N TYR A 542 2.79 -8.45 11.51
CA TYR A 542 2.68 -9.70 10.78
C TYR A 542 1.85 -9.53 9.49
N ILE A 543 0.63 -9.00 9.60
CA ILE A 543 -0.27 -8.79 8.46
C ILE A 543 0.38 -7.85 7.41
N TYR A 544 1.10 -6.83 7.88
CA TYR A 544 1.78 -5.88 7.00
C TYR A 544 2.88 -6.57 6.18
N ASN A 545 3.66 -7.46 6.79
CA ASN A 545 4.77 -8.16 6.15
C ASN A 545 4.37 -9.51 5.52
N CYS A 546 3.08 -9.88 5.61
CA CYS A 546 2.57 -11.13 5.07
C CYS A 546 2.63 -11.12 3.53
N ASP A 547 3.26 -12.14 2.95
CA ASP A 547 3.43 -12.33 1.51
C ASP A 547 2.43 -13.34 0.91
N SER A 548 1.46 -13.80 1.68
CA SER A 548 0.49 -14.81 1.26
C SER A 548 -0.50 -14.30 0.22
N ASN A 549 -0.88 -15.18 -0.70
CA ASN A 549 -1.87 -14.91 -1.75
C ASN A 549 -3.29 -14.80 -1.16
N VAL A 550 -3.58 -15.61 -0.14
CA VAL A 550 -4.83 -15.57 0.61
C VAL A 550 -4.53 -15.41 2.09
N VAL A 551 -5.25 -14.50 2.75
CA VAL A 551 -5.16 -14.32 4.21
C VAL A 551 -6.54 -14.48 4.80
N ILE A 552 -6.70 -15.49 5.66
CA ILE A 552 -7.96 -15.84 6.33
C ILE A 552 -7.90 -15.36 7.77
N SER A 553 -8.87 -14.57 8.20
CA SER A 553 -9.01 -14.13 9.59
C SER A 553 -10.19 -14.80 10.27
N SER A 554 -9.96 -15.46 11.40
CA SER A 554 -10.97 -16.19 12.16
C SER A 554 -11.69 -15.35 13.23
N ARG A 555 -11.39 -14.07 13.33
CA ARG A 555 -11.94 -13.19 14.39
C ARG A 555 -12.07 -11.75 13.90
N ILE A 556 -13.14 -11.07 14.30
CA ILE A 556 -13.41 -9.68 13.93
C ILE A 556 -12.26 -8.71 14.30
N ASP A 557 -11.54 -8.96 15.39
CA ASP A 557 -10.40 -8.13 15.79
C ASP A 557 -9.26 -8.22 14.78
N PHE A 558 -8.99 -9.42 14.26
CA PHE A 558 -7.99 -9.62 13.20
C PHE A 558 -8.50 -9.14 11.84
N THR A 559 -9.80 -9.33 11.57
CA THR A 559 -10.45 -8.78 10.37
C THR A 559 -10.30 -7.27 10.29
N LYS A 560 -10.45 -6.53 11.41
CA LYS A 560 -10.19 -5.08 11.46
C LYS A 560 -8.75 -4.72 11.09
N LEU A 561 -7.79 -5.51 11.56
CA LEU A 561 -6.38 -5.30 11.27
C LEU A 561 -6.06 -5.69 9.81
N LEU A 562 -6.63 -6.79 9.34
CA LEU A 562 -6.52 -7.25 7.95
C LEU A 562 -7.13 -6.24 6.97
N ASN A 563 -8.30 -5.71 7.27
CA ASN A 563 -8.92 -4.61 6.53
C ASN A 563 -8.01 -3.37 6.44
N ARG A 564 -7.29 -3.07 7.53
CA ARG A 564 -6.46 -1.87 7.63
C ARG A 564 -5.06 -2.05 7.08
N TYR A 565 -4.42 -3.20 7.31
CA TYR A 565 -2.99 -3.44 7.06
C TYR A 565 -2.73 -4.54 6.03
N GLY A 566 -3.75 -5.29 5.61
CA GLY A 566 -3.62 -6.38 4.64
C GLY A 566 -3.07 -5.91 3.30
N ASN A 567 -2.29 -6.77 2.64
CA ASN A 567 -1.77 -6.52 1.30
C ASN A 567 -2.93 -6.38 0.30
N ASN A 568 -2.90 -5.36 -0.56
CA ASN A 568 -3.96 -5.14 -1.55
C ASN A 568 -3.91 -6.17 -2.70
N LEU A 569 -2.79 -6.87 -2.85
CA LEU A 569 -2.64 -7.94 -3.84
C LEU A 569 -3.15 -9.29 -3.30
N ALA A 570 -3.24 -9.45 -1.98
CA ALA A 570 -3.75 -10.66 -1.36
C ALA A 570 -5.27 -10.64 -1.32
N VAL A 571 -5.88 -11.81 -1.55
CA VAL A 571 -7.30 -12.03 -1.29
C VAL A 571 -7.50 -12.15 0.22
N LYS A 572 -8.42 -11.35 0.76
CA LYS A 572 -8.70 -11.26 2.19
C LYS A 572 -10.03 -11.92 2.48
N VAL A 573 -9.98 -12.95 3.28
CA VAL A 573 -11.15 -13.74 3.70
C VAL A 573 -11.36 -13.52 5.20
N ALA A 574 -12.60 -13.26 5.58
CA ALA A 574 -13.01 -13.21 6.97
C ALA A 574 -13.94 -14.38 7.27
N GLU A 575 -13.63 -15.13 8.32
CA GLU A 575 -14.52 -16.13 8.88
C GLU A 575 -15.17 -15.57 10.13
N GLU A 576 -16.48 -15.74 10.24
CA GLU A 576 -17.25 -15.25 11.39
C GLU A 576 -17.87 -16.42 12.13
N HIS A 577 -17.34 -16.65 13.32
CA HIS A 577 -17.70 -17.77 14.19
C HIS A 577 -18.56 -17.37 15.38
N VAL A 578 -18.86 -16.08 15.56
CA VAL A 578 -19.54 -15.55 16.74
C VAL A 578 -21.02 -15.35 16.43
N TYR A 579 -21.87 -15.84 17.32
CA TYR A 579 -23.29 -15.48 17.32
C TYR A 579 -23.45 -14.04 17.86
N HIS A 580 -24.14 -13.21 17.12
CA HIS A 580 -24.22 -11.77 17.40
C HIS A 580 -25.53 -11.32 18.07
N ASN A 581 -26.49 -12.25 18.27
CA ASN A 581 -27.80 -12.01 18.89
C ASN A 581 -28.50 -10.73 18.36
N ASN A 582 -28.45 -10.52 17.03
CA ASN A 582 -29.00 -9.37 16.30
C ASN A 582 -28.54 -7.98 16.83
N SER A 583 -27.37 -7.91 17.46
CA SER A 583 -26.80 -6.68 18.01
C SER A 583 -26.50 -5.65 16.92
N LYS A 584 -27.25 -4.56 16.87
CA LYS A 584 -27.03 -3.42 15.97
C LYS A 584 -25.59 -2.86 16.08
N LYS A 585 -25.03 -2.85 17.30
CA LYS A 585 -23.67 -2.41 17.59
C LYS A 585 -22.64 -3.32 16.91
N TYR A 586 -22.86 -4.65 16.99
CA TYR A 586 -22.02 -5.64 16.34
C TYR A 586 -22.07 -5.52 14.82
N PHE A 587 -23.23 -5.42 14.21
CA PHE A 587 -23.40 -5.24 12.78
C PHE A 587 -22.72 -3.98 12.23
N LYS A 588 -22.83 -2.85 12.95
CA LYS A 588 -22.11 -1.62 12.59
C LYS A 588 -20.59 -1.82 12.63
N LEU A 589 -20.11 -2.57 13.62
CA LEU A 589 -18.69 -2.90 13.75
C LEU A 589 -18.23 -3.82 12.63
N LEU A 590 -19.03 -4.86 12.31
CA LEU A 590 -18.77 -5.83 11.27
C LEU A 590 -18.69 -5.13 9.89
N LYS A 591 -19.68 -4.31 9.53
CA LYS A 591 -19.64 -3.50 8.29
C LYS A 591 -18.37 -2.68 8.16
N LYS A 592 -17.96 -1.98 9.21
CA LYS A 592 -16.73 -1.19 9.21
C LYS A 592 -15.48 -2.04 9.02
N SER A 593 -15.50 -3.28 9.51
CA SER A 593 -14.38 -4.22 9.41
C SER A 593 -14.23 -4.84 8.03
N MET A 594 -15.31 -4.90 7.23
CA MET A 594 -15.36 -5.58 5.94
C MET A 594 -15.02 -4.71 4.73
N LYS A 595 -14.77 -3.42 4.89
CA LYS A 595 -14.61 -2.43 3.79
C LYS A 595 -13.59 -2.82 2.71
N ASN A 596 -12.47 -3.47 3.07
CA ASN A 596 -11.43 -3.94 2.15
C ASN A 596 -11.21 -5.47 2.27
N ILE A 597 -12.23 -6.20 2.73
CA ILE A 597 -12.27 -7.66 2.74
C ILE A 597 -12.98 -8.12 1.47
N ASN A 598 -12.48 -9.19 0.85
CA ASN A 598 -13.04 -9.71 -0.40
C ASN A 598 -14.20 -10.68 -0.14
N TYR A 599 -14.02 -11.58 0.85
CA TYR A 599 -14.99 -12.63 1.14
C TYR A 599 -15.28 -12.70 2.63
N LEU A 600 -16.55 -12.94 2.97
CA LEU A 600 -17.02 -13.27 4.31
C LEU A 600 -17.61 -14.68 4.30
N ILE A 601 -17.09 -15.55 5.16
CA ILE A 601 -17.54 -16.94 5.32
C ILE A 601 -18.15 -17.09 6.72
N PRO A 602 -19.47 -17.12 6.85
CA PRO A 602 -20.14 -17.36 8.11
C PRO A 602 -20.10 -18.85 8.50
N ALA A 603 -20.06 -19.11 9.81
CA ALA A 603 -19.95 -20.46 10.36
C ALA A 603 -21.18 -21.33 10.11
N SER A 604 -22.36 -20.74 9.89
CA SER A 604 -23.62 -21.44 9.68
C SER A 604 -24.44 -20.81 8.54
N LYS A 605 -25.37 -21.58 8.00
CA LYS A 605 -26.30 -21.12 6.95
C LYS A 605 -27.24 -20.01 7.45
N TYR A 606 -27.63 -20.04 8.71
CA TYR A 606 -28.43 -18.96 9.30
C TYR A 606 -27.68 -17.65 9.34
N LEU A 607 -26.39 -17.68 9.73
CA LEU A 607 -25.56 -16.50 9.67
C LEU A 607 -25.28 -16.03 8.23
N TYR A 608 -25.26 -16.96 7.27
CA TYR A 608 -25.12 -16.62 5.85
C TYR A 608 -26.32 -15.79 5.37
N ASP A 609 -27.55 -16.23 5.66
CA ASP A 609 -28.76 -15.54 5.24
C ASP A 609 -28.86 -14.12 5.82
N ASP A 610 -28.41 -13.93 7.07
CA ASP A 610 -28.37 -12.62 7.73
C ASP A 610 -27.29 -11.71 7.11
N TYR A 611 -26.11 -12.27 6.86
CA TYR A 611 -25.00 -11.48 6.31
C TYR A 611 -25.17 -11.19 4.82
N GLU A 612 -25.77 -12.08 4.05
CA GLU A 612 -26.11 -11.82 2.65
C GLU A 612 -27.02 -10.60 2.51
N LYS A 613 -28.04 -10.50 3.36
CA LYS A 613 -28.92 -9.33 3.43
C LYS A 613 -28.17 -8.08 3.89
N LEU A 614 -27.30 -8.22 4.90
CA LEU A 614 -26.54 -7.11 5.49
C LEU A 614 -25.56 -6.49 4.50
N PHE A 615 -24.92 -7.30 3.64
CA PHE A 615 -23.84 -6.89 2.74
C PHE A 615 -24.27 -6.80 1.27
N LYS A 616 -25.56 -6.94 0.95
CA LYS A 616 -26.10 -6.92 -0.42
C LYS A 616 -25.58 -5.76 -1.30
N ASN A 617 -25.35 -4.59 -0.70
CA ASN A 617 -24.87 -3.37 -1.38
C ASN A 617 -23.43 -3.01 -1.06
N GLU A 618 -22.63 -3.94 -0.55
CA GLU A 618 -21.24 -3.74 -0.17
C GLU A 618 -20.30 -4.51 -1.11
N ASN A 619 -19.01 -4.19 -1.09
CA ASN A 619 -18.02 -4.85 -1.97
C ASN A 619 -17.57 -6.24 -1.49
N VAL A 620 -18.00 -6.68 -0.31
CA VAL A 620 -17.66 -8.00 0.23
C VAL A 620 -18.66 -9.04 -0.27
N ILE A 621 -18.13 -10.17 -0.72
CA ILE A 621 -18.96 -11.30 -1.18
C ILE A 621 -19.16 -12.26 -0.01
N VAL A 622 -20.41 -12.52 0.37
CA VAL A 622 -20.75 -13.51 1.39
C VAL A 622 -20.84 -14.88 0.74
N LYS A 623 -20.16 -15.87 1.27
CA LYS A 623 -20.16 -17.24 0.74
C LYS A 623 -20.25 -18.24 1.87
N TYR A 624 -21.18 -19.17 1.79
CA TYR A 624 -21.27 -20.26 2.75
C TYR A 624 -20.39 -21.44 2.34
N ILE A 625 -19.57 -21.91 3.27
CA ILE A 625 -18.78 -23.14 3.17
C ILE A 625 -19.03 -23.93 4.45
N PRO A 626 -19.45 -25.20 4.36
CA PRO A 626 -19.73 -26.01 5.53
C PRO A 626 -18.51 -26.18 6.43
N GLN A 627 -18.75 -26.29 7.74
CA GLN A 627 -17.70 -26.61 8.70
C GLN A 627 -17.26 -28.09 8.54
N ILE A 628 -16.05 -28.39 8.97
CA ILE A 628 -15.47 -29.73 8.88
C ILE A 628 -15.72 -30.46 10.20
N VAL A 629 -16.25 -31.69 10.12
CA VAL A 629 -16.35 -32.54 11.32
C VAL A 629 -15.09 -33.37 11.55
N GLY A 630 -14.16 -33.37 10.63
CA GLY A 630 -12.99 -34.25 10.60
C GLY A 630 -13.35 -35.62 9.97
N ASP A 631 -12.58 -36.66 10.32
CA ASP A 631 -12.86 -38.01 9.82
C ASP A 631 -14.11 -38.59 10.51
N ILE A 632 -15.04 -39.12 9.72
CA ILE A 632 -16.17 -39.85 10.26
C ILE A 632 -15.63 -41.11 10.90
N SER A 633 -15.88 -41.28 12.22
CA SER A 633 -15.34 -42.41 12.96
C SER A 633 -15.86 -43.76 12.41
N LEU A 634 -14.95 -44.68 12.18
CA LEU A 634 -15.27 -46.08 11.86
C LEU A 634 -15.82 -46.80 13.09
N ASN A 635 -15.37 -46.42 14.28
CA ASN A 635 -15.88 -46.98 15.55
C ASN A 635 -17.11 -46.17 16.00
N LYS A 636 -18.31 -46.75 15.85
CA LYS A 636 -19.56 -46.14 16.26
C LYS A 636 -19.91 -46.57 17.69
N SER A 637 -20.64 -45.72 18.40
CA SER A 637 -21.33 -46.12 19.62
C SER A 637 -22.43 -47.14 19.27
N LYS A 638 -22.57 -48.16 20.12
CA LYS A 638 -23.67 -49.12 20.03
C LYS A 638 -25.00 -48.54 20.50
N CYS A 639 -24.99 -47.41 21.17
CA CYS A 639 -26.13 -46.71 21.77
C CYS A 639 -27.03 -47.64 22.63
N ASN A 640 -26.43 -48.60 23.30
CA ASN A 640 -27.09 -49.64 24.09
C ASN A 640 -26.89 -49.50 25.60
N ASN A 641 -26.31 -48.38 26.07
CA ASN A 641 -26.14 -48.07 27.47
C ASN A 641 -26.98 -46.84 27.87
N TYR A 642 -27.03 -46.53 29.17
CA TYR A 642 -27.80 -45.45 29.74
C TYR A 642 -26.93 -44.21 30.00
N ASN A 643 -25.95 -43.91 29.12
CA ASN A 643 -25.03 -42.79 29.29
C ASN A 643 -25.38 -41.64 28.37
N ILE A 644 -25.61 -40.48 28.93
CA ILE A 644 -25.72 -39.19 28.24
C ILE A 644 -24.32 -38.53 28.26
N VAL A 645 -23.96 -37.83 27.17
CA VAL A 645 -22.78 -37.01 27.12
C VAL A 645 -23.12 -35.56 26.70
N SER A 646 -22.44 -34.61 27.30
CA SER A 646 -22.45 -33.22 26.87
C SER A 646 -21.01 -32.68 26.93
N VAL A 647 -20.57 -31.99 25.89
CA VAL A 647 -19.20 -31.54 25.72
C VAL A 647 -19.16 -30.04 25.43
N GLY A 648 -18.35 -29.30 26.19
CA GLY A 648 -18.18 -27.86 25.96
C GLY A 648 -17.54 -27.15 27.12
N ARG A 649 -17.19 -25.86 26.93
CA ARG A 649 -16.70 -25.01 27.99
C ARG A 649 -17.75 -24.81 29.08
N LEU A 650 -17.38 -24.93 30.34
CA LEU A 650 -18.29 -24.69 31.46
C LEU A 650 -18.47 -23.18 31.68
N SER A 651 -19.35 -22.58 30.89
CA SER A 651 -19.64 -21.15 30.88
C SER A 651 -21.17 -20.92 30.72
N LYS A 652 -21.63 -19.74 31.15
CA LYS A 652 -23.07 -19.44 31.20
C LYS A 652 -23.79 -19.65 29.89
N GLU A 653 -23.17 -19.27 28.76
CA GLU A 653 -23.76 -19.41 27.43
C GLU A 653 -24.02 -20.88 27.01
N LYS A 654 -23.38 -21.84 27.67
CA LYS A 654 -23.59 -23.28 27.41
C LYS A 654 -24.77 -23.87 28.17
N GLY A 655 -25.36 -23.16 29.16
CA GLY A 655 -26.56 -23.54 29.83
C GLY A 655 -26.51 -24.86 30.56
N TYR A 656 -25.36 -25.23 31.16
CA TYR A 656 -25.20 -26.47 31.90
C TYR A 656 -26.05 -26.54 33.20
N ASP A 657 -26.45 -25.40 33.72
CA ASP A 657 -27.41 -25.30 34.82
C ASP A 657 -28.77 -25.89 34.44
N ASP A 658 -29.25 -25.58 33.22
CA ASP A 658 -30.48 -26.19 32.69
C ASP A 658 -30.30 -27.68 32.40
N LEU A 659 -29.12 -28.12 31.95
CA LEU A 659 -28.82 -29.54 31.76
C LEU A 659 -28.93 -30.32 33.08
N ILE A 660 -28.43 -29.78 34.19
CA ILE A 660 -28.49 -30.40 35.51
C ILE A 660 -29.95 -30.47 35.98
N LYS A 661 -30.77 -29.42 35.80
CA LYS A 661 -32.20 -29.40 36.11
C LYS A 661 -32.96 -30.43 35.28
N VAL A 662 -32.71 -30.47 33.95
CA VAL A 662 -33.27 -31.52 33.08
C VAL A 662 -32.90 -32.90 33.55
N PHE A 663 -31.65 -33.09 33.90
CA PHE A 663 -31.17 -34.39 34.37
C PHE A 663 -31.78 -34.79 35.70
N ASP A 664 -32.09 -33.88 36.62
CA ASP A 664 -32.84 -34.17 37.85
C ASP A 664 -34.24 -34.74 37.52
N LEU A 665 -34.93 -34.13 36.56
CA LEU A 665 -36.24 -34.66 36.08
C LEU A 665 -36.10 -36.05 35.47
N VAL A 666 -35.08 -36.27 34.64
CA VAL A 666 -34.78 -37.55 34.01
C VAL A 666 -34.49 -38.59 35.07
N HIS A 667 -33.62 -38.29 36.06
CA HIS A 667 -33.22 -39.20 37.12
C HIS A 667 -34.39 -39.61 38.02
N LYS A 668 -35.35 -38.72 38.28
CA LYS A 668 -36.61 -39.06 38.99
C LYS A 668 -37.43 -40.10 38.26
N LYS A 669 -37.40 -40.09 36.90
CA LYS A 669 -38.17 -41.06 36.06
C LYS A 669 -37.37 -42.35 35.80
N ASN A 670 -36.02 -42.27 35.61
CA ASN A 670 -35.19 -43.42 35.29
C ASN A 670 -33.81 -43.29 35.94
N LYS A 671 -33.62 -44.02 37.06
CA LYS A 671 -32.40 -44.02 37.88
C LYS A 671 -31.19 -44.70 37.22
N LYS A 672 -31.35 -45.41 36.10
CA LYS A 672 -30.23 -46.07 35.38
C LYS A 672 -29.41 -45.09 34.55
N ILE A 673 -29.99 -43.97 34.18
CA ILE A 673 -29.39 -43.00 33.29
C ILE A 673 -28.26 -42.25 34.03
N LYS A 674 -27.13 -42.06 33.38
CA LYS A 674 -25.95 -41.30 33.86
C LYS A 674 -25.63 -40.20 32.90
N LEU A 675 -25.00 -39.14 33.42
CA LEU A 675 -24.56 -37.97 32.62
C LEU A 675 -23.06 -37.76 32.78
N THR A 676 -22.38 -37.65 31.66
CA THR A 676 -20.96 -37.25 31.61
C THR A 676 -20.84 -35.87 30.99
N ILE A 677 -20.29 -34.91 31.73
CA ILE A 677 -20.02 -33.55 31.27
C ILE A 677 -18.53 -33.42 31.04
N VAL A 678 -18.13 -33.15 29.80
CA VAL A 678 -16.73 -33.01 29.38
C VAL A 678 -16.42 -31.55 29.13
N GLY A 679 -15.43 -31.03 29.84
CA GLY A 679 -14.98 -29.65 29.71
C GLY A 679 -14.61 -29.02 31.03
N ASP A 680 -14.13 -27.78 30.97
CA ASP A 680 -13.75 -26.96 32.14
C ASP A 680 -14.12 -25.49 31.86
N GLY A 681 -14.17 -24.67 32.90
CA GLY A 681 -14.50 -23.26 32.78
C GLY A 681 -14.93 -22.59 34.07
N ASP A 682 -15.22 -21.29 34.01
CA ASP A 682 -15.49 -20.42 35.15
C ASP A 682 -16.72 -20.86 35.99
N GLU A 683 -17.66 -21.62 35.38
CA GLU A 683 -18.89 -22.07 36.05
C GLU A 683 -18.73 -23.44 36.74
N LYS A 684 -17.59 -24.10 36.71
CA LYS A 684 -17.40 -25.44 37.19
C LYS A 684 -17.83 -25.60 38.64
N GLU A 685 -17.34 -24.73 39.51
CA GLU A 685 -17.65 -24.76 40.95
C GLU A 685 -19.14 -24.57 41.23
N ASN A 686 -19.78 -23.61 40.50
CA ASN A 686 -21.21 -23.37 40.59
C ASN A 686 -22.01 -24.59 40.17
N LEU A 687 -21.61 -25.26 39.10
CA LEU A 687 -22.28 -26.48 38.58
C LEU A 687 -22.10 -27.67 39.50
N GLU A 688 -20.91 -27.88 40.08
CA GLU A 688 -20.64 -28.94 41.07
C GLU A 688 -21.49 -28.72 42.33
N ASN A 689 -21.62 -27.49 42.80
CA ASN A 689 -22.52 -27.13 43.90
C ASN A 689 -23.98 -27.44 43.57
N LEU A 690 -24.40 -27.09 42.34
CA LEU A 690 -25.79 -27.40 41.90
C LEU A 690 -26.06 -28.90 41.85
N VAL A 691 -25.14 -29.69 41.34
CA VAL A 691 -25.21 -31.18 41.37
C VAL A 691 -25.35 -31.70 42.80
N SER A 692 -24.64 -31.13 43.76
CA SER A 692 -24.70 -31.50 45.17
C SER A 692 -26.04 -31.14 45.78
N GLN A 693 -26.60 -29.98 45.47
CA GLN A 693 -27.94 -29.58 45.92
C GLN A 693 -29.06 -30.55 45.45
N TYR A 694 -28.96 -31.03 44.20
CA TYR A 694 -29.87 -32.05 43.66
C TYR A 694 -29.53 -33.49 44.08
N LYS A 695 -28.45 -33.71 44.85
CA LYS A 695 -27.98 -35.03 45.29
C LYS A 695 -27.63 -36.01 44.16
N LEU A 696 -27.12 -35.43 43.04
CA LEU A 696 -26.84 -36.18 41.80
C LEU A 696 -25.37 -36.57 41.63
N ASN A 697 -24.49 -36.41 42.67
CA ASN A 697 -23.06 -36.65 42.62
C ASN A 697 -22.67 -38.07 42.13
N LYS A 698 -23.50 -39.08 42.33
CA LYS A 698 -23.28 -40.46 41.88
C LYS A 698 -23.64 -40.69 40.41
N TYR A 699 -24.37 -39.77 39.81
CA TYR A 699 -24.99 -39.95 38.47
C TYR A 699 -24.44 -38.97 37.44
N ILE A 700 -23.89 -37.82 37.90
CA ILE A 700 -23.25 -36.83 37.04
C ILE A 700 -21.74 -36.86 37.27
N LYS A 701 -20.95 -36.98 36.18
CA LYS A 701 -19.48 -36.96 36.23
C LYS A 701 -18.95 -35.75 35.40
N PHE A 702 -18.14 -34.94 36.07
CA PHE A 702 -17.33 -33.93 35.39
C PHE A 702 -15.92 -34.53 35.11
N THR A 703 -15.43 -34.42 33.87
CA THR A 703 -14.14 -35.02 33.48
C THR A 703 -13.02 -33.99 33.36
N GLY A 704 -13.35 -32.69 33.32
CA GLY A 704 -12.39 -31.65 32.88
C GLY A 704 -12.14 -31.74 31.38
N PHE A 705 -11.09 -31.06 30.93
CA PHE A 705 -10.66 -31.18 29.52
C PHE A 705 -10.08 -32.57 29.25
N LEU A 706 -10.43 -33.16 28.13
CA LEU A 706 -9.91 -34.43 27.64
C LEU A 706 -9.12 -34.26 26.34
N THR A 707 -8.10 -35.10 26.16
CA THR A 707 -7.45 -35.27 24.86
C THR A 707 -8.39 -35.93 23.88
N GLN A 708 -8.12 -35.80 22.57
CA GLN A 708 -8.99 -36.37 21.52
C GLN A 708 -9.22 -37.88 21.70
N ASP A 709 -8.20 -38.63 22.06
CA ASP A 709 -8.33 -40.11 22.29
C ASP A 709 -9.27 -40.42 23.43
N LYS A 710 -9.13 -39.75 24.58
CA LYS A 710 -10.01 -39.93 25.74
C LYS A 710 -11.43 -39.44 25.46
N LEU A 711 -11.60 -38.38 24.68
CA LEU A 711 -12.91 -37.88 24.28
C LEU A 711 -13.63 -38.86 23.33
N LYS A 712 -12.87 -39.49 22.44
CA LYS A 712 -13.36 -40.59 21.58
C LYS A 712 -13.94 -41.74 22.42
N ASP A 713 -13.25 -42.16 23.46
CA ASP A 713 -13.75 -43.23 24.36
C ASP A 713 -15.03 -42.83 25.07
N VAL A 714 -15.17 -41.54 25.46
CA VAL A 714 -16.41 -41.03 26.05
C VAL A 714 -17.57 -41.09 25.05
N TYR A 715 -17.34 -40.68 23.79
CA TYR A 715 -18.40 -40.74 22.75
C TYR A 715 -18.78 -42.20 22.46
N ILE A 716 -17.82 -43.09 22.27
CA ILE A 716 -18.11 -44.53 21.99
C ILE A 716 -18.95 -45.17 23.10
N ASN A 717 -18.74 -44.76 24.35
CA ASN A 717 -19.46 -45.28 25.52
C ASN A 717 -20.70 -44.45 25.89
N SER A 718 -21.20 -43.62 25.03
CA SER A 718 -22.40 -42.81 25.23
C SER A 718 -23.48 -43.16 24.21
N SER A 719 -24.75 -43.05 24.61
CA SER A 719 -25.92 -43.39 23.77
C SER A 719 -26.68 -42.15 23.29
N LEU A 720 -26.51 -41.02 23.96
CA LEU A 720 -27.23 -39.80 23.64
C LEU A 720 -26.35 -38.58 23.91
N TYR A 721 -26.38 -37.61 23.02
CA TYR A 721 -25.79 -36.29 23.23
C TYR A 721 -26.87 -35.27 23.57
N VAL A 722 -26.69 -34.48 24.62
CA VAL A 722 -27.62 -33.43 25.01
C VAL A 722 -26.93 -32.06 25.03
N MET A 723 -27.51 -31.07 24.33
CA MET A 723 -27.06 -29.70 24.28
C MET A 723 -28.14 -28.76 24.84
N THR A 724 -27.74 -27.97 25.84
CA THR A 724 -28.57 -26.94 26.46
C THR A 724 -28.12 -25.52 26.25
N SER A 725 -27.19 -25.31 25.28
CA SER A 725 -26.63 -23.98 24.99
C SER A 725 -27.69 -22.91 24.78
N LEU A 726 -27.49 -21.76 25.41
CA LEU A 726 -28.31 -20.55 25.21
C LEU A 726 -28.02 -19.94 23.84
N GLU A 727 -26.76 -19.92 23.47
CA GLU A 727 -26.26 -19.34 22.24
C GLU A 727 -25.24 -20.30 21.62
N GLU A 728 -25.40 -20.61 20.35
CA GLU A 728 -24.45 -21.41 19.58
C GLU A 728 -24.49 -21.01 18.12
N SER A 729 -23.31 -20.64 17.57
CA SER A 729 -23.20 -20.20 16.18
C SER A 729 -23.35 -21.36 15.20
N PHE A 730 -22.79 -22.52 15.54
CA PHE A 730 -22.83 -23.72 14.74
C PHE A 730 -23.03 -24.99 15.59
N GLY A 731 -22.12 -25.29 16.52
CA GLY A 731 -22.19 -26.46 17.39
C GLY A 731 -21.45 -27.67 16.84
N LEU A 732 -20.15 -27.53 16.56
CA LEU A 732 -19.30 -28.63 16.08
C LEU A 732 -19.41 -29.91 16.91
N VAL A 733 -19.64 -29.79 18.22
CA VAL A 733 -19.78 -30.91 19.14
C VAL A 733 -21.00 -31.82 18.81
N LEU A 734 -22.04 -31.27 18.17
CA LEU A 734 -23.16 -32.05 17.66
C LEU A 734 -22.72 -32.96 16.49
N LEU A 735 -21.97 -32.41 15.56
CA LEU A 735 -21.39 -33.17 14.45
C LEU A 735 -20.36 -34.19 14.94
N GLU A 736 -19.59 -33.86 15.97
CA GLU A 736 -18.67 -34.80 16.61
C GLU A 736 -19.43 -35.96 17.20
N ALA A 737 -20.48 -35.74 18.00
CA ALA A 737 -21.33 -36.82 18.55
C ALA A 737 -21.96 -37.67 17.42
N MET A 738 -22.52 -37.04 16.41
CA MET A 738 -23.08 -37.71 15.25
C MET A 738 -22.05 -38.53 14.46
N SER A 739 -20.78 -38.08 14.44
CA SER A 739 -19.70 -38.85 13.79
C SER A 739 -19.45 -40.18 14.44
N TYR A 740 -19.80 -40.33 15.72
CA TYR A 740 -19.79 -41.59 16.45
C TYR A 740 -21.14 -42.33 16.42
N GLY A 741 -22.13 -41.82 15.65
CA GLY A 741 -23.45 -42.43 15.53
C GLY A 741 -24.37 -42.17 16.72
N ILE A 742 -24.11 -41.12 17.50
CA ILE A 742 -24.88 -40.74 18.68
C ILE A 742 -25.93 -39.69 18.28
N PRO A 743 -27.22 -39.97 18.50
CA PRO A 743 -28.28 -38.96 18.26
C PRO A 743 -28.19 -37.80 19.25
N CYS A 744 -28.74 -36.65 18.84
CA CYS A 744 -28.64 -35.41 19.57
C CYS A 744 -30.00 -34.86 19.97
N ILE A 745 -30.15 -34.41 21.23
CA ILE A 745 -31.29 -33.62 21.68
C ILE A 745 -30.77 -32.25 22.10
N ALA A 746 -31.38 -31.21 21.57
CA ALA A 746 -30.94 -29.84 21.84
C ALA A 746 -32.12 -28.89 21.95
N PHE A 747 -31.93 -27.73 22.62
CA PHE A 747 -32.88 -26.64 22.53
C PHE A 747 -32.74 -25.91 21.19
N ASP A 748 -33.87 -25.45 20.67
CA ASP A 748 -33.97 -24.70 19.42
C ASP A 748 -33.44 -23.24 19.53
N SER A 749 -33.10 -22.80 20.73
CA SER A 749 -32.43 -21.51 20.96
C SER A 749 -31.03 -21.43 20.35
N ALA A 750 -30.36 -22.55 20.21
CA ALA A 750 -29.07 -22.66 19.54
C ALA A 750 -29.26 -22.76 18.01
N LEU A 751 -29.00 -21.65 17.27
CA LEU A 751 -29.25 -21.60 15.82
C LEU A 751 -28.47 -22.67 15.04
N GLY A 752 -27.26 -22.98 15.45
CA GLY A 752 -26.46 -24.05 14.85
C GLY A 752 -27.10 -25.43 15.02
N ALA A 753 -27.77 -25.69 16.15
CA ALA A 753 -28.53 -26.95 16.35
C ALA A 753 -29.65 -27.12 15.34
N LYS A 754 -30.36 -26.03 14.96
CA LYS A 754 -31.39 -26.06 13.91
C LYS A 754 -30.84 -26.44 12.53
N GLU A 755 -29.64 -26.14 12.22
CA GLU A 755 -28.99 -26.50 10.96
C GLU A 755 -28.58 -27.97 10.95
N ILE A 756 -28.07 -28.45 12.09
CA ILE A 756 -27.43 -29.77 12.20
C ILE A 756 -28.46 -30.87 12.49
N ILE A 757 -29.39 -30.61 13.39
CA ILE A 757 -30.35 -31.62 13.85
C ILE A 757 -31.58 -31.61 12.94
N ASP A 758 -31.98 -32.79 12.46
CA ASP A 758 -33.20 -33.09 11.74
C ASP A 758 -33.88 -34.36 12.35
N ASP A 759 -35.05 -34.71 11.86
CA ASP A 759 -35.87 -35.83 12.36
C ASP A 759 -35.13 -37.19 12.28
N LYS A 760 -34.07 -37.30 11.46
CA LYS A 760 -33.24 -38.49 11.33
C LYS A 760 -32.08 -38.52 12.30
N SER A 761 -31.65 -37.40 12.79
CA SER A 761 -30.40 -37.25 13.57
C SER A 761 -30.65 -36.87 15.03
N GLY A 762 -31.88 -36.46 15.38
CA GLY A 762 -32.18 -36.05 16.76
C GLY A 762 -33.50 -35.30 16.91
N ILE A 763 -33.63 -34.59 18.02
CA ILE A 763 -34.87 -33.84 18.35
C ILE A 763 -34.48 -32.43 18.82
N LEU A 764 -35.17 -31.43 18.31
CA LEU A 764 -35.13 -30.06 18.77
C LEU A 764 -36.29 -29.72 19.67
N ILE A 765 -36.01 -29.32 20.90
CA ILE A 765 -36.99 -28.90 21.89
C ILE A 765 -37.24 -27.41 21.80
N LYS A 766 -38.49 -27.02 21.60
CA LYS A 766 -38.87 -25.61 21.43
C LYS A 766 -38.94 -24.87 22.76
N ASN A 767 -38.78 -23.55 22.70
CA ASN A 767 -39.03 -22.66 23.83
C ASN A 767 -38.28 -22.99 25.13
N ARG A 768 -37.17 -23.74 25.06
CA ARG A 768 -36.38 -24.20 26.21
C ARG A 768 -37.18 -24.90 27.28
N ASN A 769 -38.14 -25.76 26.86
CA ASN A 769 -38.97 -26.49 27.78
C ASN A 769 -38.20 -27.65 28.41
N LEU A 770 -37.85 -27.51 29.72
CA LEU A 770 -37.05 -28.49 30.47
C LEU A 770 -37.76 -29.81 30.67
N GLU A 771 -39.10 -29.79 30.90
CA GLU A 771 -39.91 -31.00 31.11
C GLU A 771 -40.00 -31.78 29.81
N GLU A 772 -40.28 -31.14 28.68
CA GLU A 772 -40.32 -31.76 27.36
C GLU A 772 -38.98 -32.38 26.99
N MET A 773 -37.85 -31.70 27.31
CA MET A 773 -36.53 -32.29 27.09
C MET A 773 -36.30 -33.53 27.94
N ALA A 774 -36.70 -33.48 29.21
CA ALA A 774 -36.59 -34.65 30.11
C ALA A 774 -37.43 -35.82 29.65
N ASP A 775 -38.67 -35.57 29.22
CA ASP A 775 -39.57 -36.61 28.67
C ASP A 775 -39.03 -37.20 27.37
N THR A 776 -38.47 -36.34 26.49
CA THR A 776 -37.86 -36.77 25.24
C THR A 776 -36.65 -37.67 25.49
N ILE A 777 -35.82 -37.33 26.45
CA ILE A 777 -34.65 -38.16 26.88
C ILE A 777 -35.13 -39.51 27.40
N CYS A 778 -36.13 -39.56 28.30
CA CYS A 778 -36.68 -40.82 28.82
C CYS A 778 -37.27 -41.66 27.69
N ASN A 779 -38.10 -41.08 26.82
CA ASN A 779 -38.73 -41.75 25.68
C ASN A 779 -37.69 -42.35 24.71
N TYR A 780 -36.53 -41.67 24.54
CA TYR A 780 -35.43 -42.20 23.75
C TYR A 780 -34.88 -43.50 24.40
N PHE A 781 -34.60 -43.49 25.68
CA PHE A 781 -34.08 -44.67 26.39
C PHE A 781 -35.14 -45.80 26.52
N ASP A 782 -36.38 -45.46 26.43
CA ASP A 782 -37.51 -46.43 26.37
C ASP A 782 -37.71 -47.00 24.95
N GLY A 783 -36.85 -46.61 23.98
CA GLY A 783 -36.90 -47.16 22.61
C GLY A 783 -37.99 -46.57 21.69
N LYS A 784 -38.63 -45.46 22.08
CA LYS A 784 -39.70 -44.82 21.26
C LYS A 784 -39.16 -44.09 20.03
N TYR A 785 -37.87 -43.79 20.01
CA TYR A 785 -37.21 -43.11 18.90
C TYR A 785 -36.10 -43.97 18.31
N LYS A 786 -36.06 -43.96 16.95
CA LYS A 786 -34.97 -44.58 16.17
C LYS A 786 -34.38 -43.53 15.22
N PHE A 787 -33.10 -43.34 15.28
CA PHE A 787 -32.39 -42.36 14.45
C PHE A 787 -31.47 -43.02 13.42
N ASN A 788 -31.30 -42.38 12.26
CA ASN A 788 -30.33 -42.76 11.22
C ASN A 788 -29.51 -41.53 10.81
N ILE A 789 -28.33 -41.42 11.36
CA ILE A 789 -27.45 -40.23 11.29
C ILE A 789 -26.61 -40.20 10.02
N SER A 790 -26.48 -41.28 9.28
CA SER A 790 -25.45 -41.48 8.24
C SER A 790 -25.50 -40.42 7.11
N ASP A 791 -26.67 -40.03 6.64
CA ASP A 791 -26.81 -39.13 5.49
C ASP A 791 -26.45 -37.69 5.83
N LYS A 792 -26.84 -37.20 7.00
CA LYS A 792 -26.63 -35.79 7.41
C LYS A 792 -25.16 -35.48 7.59
N ILE A 793 -24.43 -36.35 8.28
CA ILE A 793 -23.02 -36.09 8.61
C ILE A 793 -22.10 -36.13 7.38
N GLN A 794 -22.51 -36.86 6.33
CA GLN A 794 -21.75 -36.93 5.08
C GLN A 794 -21.53 -35.56 4.44
N ASN A 795 -22.45 -34.62 4.63
CA ASN A 795 -22.34 -33.25 4.09
C ASN A 795 -21.23 -32.44 4.74
N TYR A 796 -20.78 -32.82 5.94
CA TYR A 796 -19.73 -32.19 6.72
C TYR A 796 -18.46 -33.04 6.76
N SER A 797 -18.41 -34.12 5.97
CA SER A 797 -17.21 -34.97 5.89
C SER A 797 -16.03 -34.25 5.30
N TYR A 798 -14.83 -34.62 5.75
CA TYR A 798 -13.56 -34.06 5.30
C TYR A 798 -13.46 -34.01 3.77
N ASP A 799 -13.78 -35.07 3.05
CA ASP A 799 -13.64 -35.15 1.61
C ASP A 799 -14.60 -34.21 0.85
N LYS A 800 -15.86 -34.13 1.29
CA LYS A 800 -16.83 -33.20 0.65
C LYS A 800 -16.44 -31.75 0.87
N VAL A 801 -16.12 -31.38 2.11
CA VAL A 801 -15.74 -29.99 2.45
C VAL A 801 -14.42 -29.62 1.80
N LYS A 802 -13.48 -30.56 1.68
CA LYS A 802 -12.20 -30.37 0.98
C LYS A 802 -12.39 -29.94 -0.49
N ILE A 803 -13.30 -30.58 -1.19
CA ILE A 803 -13.60 -30.23 -2.60
C ILE A 803 -14.14 -28.80 -2.69
N VAL A 804 -15.02 -28.39 -1.78
CA VAL A 804 -15.63 -27.05 -1.76
C VAL A 804 -14.57 -26.00 -1.48
N TRP A 805 -13.71 -26.22 -0.47
CA TRP A 805 -12.62 -25.29 -0.15
C TRP A 805 -11.61 -25.19 -1.27
N LYS A 806 -11.19 -26.33 -1.84
CA LYS A 806 -10.24 -26.35 -2.97
C LYS A 806 -10.78 -25.53 -4.13
N LYS A 807 -12.03 -25.78 -4.55
CA LYS A 807 -12.67 -25.02 -5.63
C LYS A 807 -12.71 -23.52 -5.30
N PHE A 808 -13.11 -23.17 -4.08
CA PHE A 808 -13.16 -21.77 -3.67
C PHE A 808 -11.79 -21.08 -3.74
N ILE A 809 -10.72 -21.73 -3.24
CA ILE A 809 -9.36 -21.16 -3.26
C ILE A 809 -8.83 -21.07 -4.69
N ASP A 810 -9.07 -22.06 -5.54
CA ASP A 810 -8.65 -22.01 -6.94
C ASP A 810 -9.38 -20.86 -7.69
N ASP A 811 -10.72 -20.74 -7.54
CA ASP A 811 -11.51 -19.66 -8.17
C ASP A 811 -11.03 -18.25 -7.78
N ILE A 812 -10.54 -18.05 -6.55
CA ILE A 812 -10.08 -16.73 -6.08
C ILE A 812 -8.60 -16.46 -6.36
N LEU A 813 -7.84 -17.47 -6.78
CA LEU A 813 -6.43 -17.34 -7.15
C LEU A 813 -6.20 -17.26 -8.67
N GLU A 814 -7.20 -17.59 -9.48
CA GLU A 814 -7.26 -17.30 -10.92
C GLU A 814 -7.56 -15.82 -11.19
#